data_ebec8b825053bf95012a30c20d88da58
#
_entry.id   ebec8b825053bf95012a30c20d88da58
#
_cell.length_a   1.000
_cell.length_b   1.000
_cell.length_c   1.000
_cell.angle_alpha   90.00
_cell.angle_beta   90.00
_cell.angle_gamma   90.00
#
_symmetry.space_group_name_H-M   'P 1'
#
loop_
_entity.id
_entity.type
_entity.pdbx_description
1 polymer ?
#
loop_
_entity_poly.entity_id
_entity_poly.type
_entity_poly.pdbx_seq_one_letter_code
_entity_poly.pdbx_strand_id
1 'polypeptide(L)'
;MKLSKFDWQMPATEEIPASFLEELKQLNLSPVLIRLLWNRNLRTLDAIQAFMNPSESQLHDPFLLHDMEKVVERIHEAVVSGERILIYGDYDADGITSTTVMKETFELLGAQVETYLPNRFTDGYGPNVERYKEWIDSGIQLIVTVDNGVSGHEAIAYANSQGVDVIVTDHHELPNILPDAYGIIHPRHPEGTYPFGELAGVGVAFKLAWALLEDIPMELLDLVAIGTIADMVSLTDENRAMVIWGLEQMKQGERLGISQLLAVSGSKMRDLDETTIGFSIAPRLNAIGRLGDPNPAIELLTTFDEEEAKSLAQSFDEINQERKDFVERATKEALEQVDNSHHVHLLVGEDWHEGILGIVAGRVLQVTGKPTIALTTKNGSLLKGSGRSTESLNMFQMLSHNQELLTTFGGHHAAVGLSFSIDQLETLRQACDQYIIDEQIDLSKGIPLMIDGSLDVGEVDLALIKSLKVLAPFGMHNPVPRFLFEHVKIPDSRSIGAEQKHLKFTMTNQTGQQLEGIGFNFGPEQQEITTDDVSLVGELTINEWNGKSVPQIQLQDYQITSFQLFDFRGKKHHQQLNFTEPTIYITFSKKLYKVFSQQTNQPVIYVEQFQDFEKTFDESFKTMQLVFVDVPHELDWMKQILKMSRVSRIYLMAQTPEEAYLNGIGSREQYGKLFKLIKTQKTLDVRYKLDAVAQYTKIPKSLLIFMVQVFLELKFVTIDNGILNSLENPMNRSLSESLLYQKRQQLIKNEEFLVMSDLETIKKWISSQ
;
A
#
# COMPACT_ATOMS: atom_id res chain seq x y z
N MET A 1 -15.87 10.93 6.43
CA MET A 1 -15.38 10.37 5.17
C MET A 1 -14.01 9.76 5.39
N LYS A 2 -13.72 8.64 4.80
CA LYS A 2 -12.38 8.11 4.61
C LYS A 2 -12.07 8.24 3.14
N LEU A 3 -11.09 9.05 2.78
CA LEU A 3 -10.59 9.08 1.42
C LEU A 3 -9.79 7.80 1.14
N SER A 4 -9.79 7.36 -0.10
CA SER A 4 -8.90 6.31 -0.58
C SER A 4 -7.44 6.67 -0.30
N LYS A 5 -6.60 5.67 -0.04
CA LYS A 5 -5.14 5.85 0.08
C LYS A 5 -4.52 6.13 -1.29
N PHE A 6 -5.09 5.55 -2.34
CA PHE A 6 -4.64 5.65 -3.72
C PHE A 6 -5.58 6.56 -4.54
N ASP A 7 -5.06 7.08 -5.64
CA ASP A 7 -5.86 7.78 -6.65
C ASP A 7 -6.52 6.74 -7.59
N TRP A 8 -7.80 6.50 -7.41
CA TRP A 8 -8.54 5.49 -8.16
C TRP A 8 -8.81 5.95 -9.60
N GLN A 9 -8.26 5.24 -10.55
CA GLN A 9 -8.39 5.54 -11.97
C GLN A 9 -9.19 4.45 -12.68
N MET A 10 -10.38 4.83 -13.15
CA MET A 10 -11.23 3.95 -13.96
C MET A 10 -10.82 4.03 -15.43
N PRO A 11 -10.90 2.92 -16.20
CA PRO A 11 -10.64 2.95 -17.62
C PRO A 11 -11.68 3.80 -18.35
N ALA A 12 -11.27 4.41 -19.46
CA ALA A 12 -12.20 5.11 -20.34
C ALA A 12 -13.32 4.16 -20.80
N THR A 13 -14.57 4.63 -20.71
CA THR A 13 -15.73 3.84 -21.12
C THR A 13 -15.85 3.90 -22.65
N GLU A 14 -15.15 2.98 -23.35
CA GLU A 14 -15.33 2.81 -24.79
C GLU A 14 -16.40 1.76 -25.09
N GLU A 15 -17.25 2.02 -26.10
CA GLU A 15 -18.16 1.01 -26.61
C GLU A 15 -17.38 -0.06 -27.40
N ILE A 16 -17.60 -1.32 -27.03
CA ILE A 16 -17.03 -2.43 -27.79
C ILE A 16 -17.89 -2.64 -29.04
N PRO A 17 -17.29 -2.60 -30.26
CA PRO A 17 -18.04 -2.78 -31.49
C PRO A 17 -18.81 -4.10 -31.54
N ALA A 18 -20.06 -4.08 -32.04
CA ALA A 18 -20.87 -5.28 -32.14
C ALA A 18 -20.24 -6.35 -33.05
N SER A 19 -19.50 -5.96 -34.10
CA SER A 19 -18.75 -6.86 -34.95
C SER A 19 -17.68 -7.66 -34.19
N PHE A 20 -16.96 -6.97 -33.30
CA PHE A 20 -15.94 -7.62 -32.47
C PHE A 20 -16.59 -8.61 -31.47
N LEU A 21 -17.71 -8.26 -30.85
CA LEU A 21 -18.45 -9.17 -29.97
C LEU A 21 -18.93 -10.43 -30.72
N GLU A 22 -19.34 -10.27 -31.96
CA GLU A 22 -19.78 -11.40 -32.80
C GLU A 22 -18.63 -12.35 -33.12
N GLU A 23 -17.46 -11.81 -33.48
CA GLU A 23 -16.24 -12.61 -33.73
C GLU A 23 -15.82 -13.42 -32.50
N LEU A 24 -15.98 -12.84 -31.29
CA LEU A 24 -15.57 -13.50 -30.05
C LEU A 24 -16.53 -14.58 -29.53
N LYS A 25 -17.74 -14.71 -30.11
CA LYS A 25 -18.70 -15.75 -29.66
C LYS A 25 -18.13 -17.16 -29.71
N GLN A 26 -17.25 -17.44 -30.68
CA GLN A 26 -16.61 -18.76 -30.83
C GLN A 26 -15.69 -19.11 -29.65
N LEU A 27 -15.17 -18.13 -28.93
CA LEU A 27 -14.27 -18.34 -27.80
C LEU A 27 -15.03 -18.53 -26.47
N ASN A 28 -16.36 -18.32 -26.46
CA ASN A 28 -17.22 -18.46 -25.29
C ASN A 28 -16.70 -17.73 -24.03
N LEU A 29 -16.17 -16.50 -24.22
CA LEU A 29 -15.63 -15.70 -23.14
C LEU A 29 -16.73 -14.96 -22.37
N SER A 30 -16.51 -14.73 -21.06
CA SER A 30 -17.42 -13.94 -20.25
C SER A 30 -17.39 -12.45 -20.68
N PRO A 31 -18.50 -11.69 -20.51
CA PRO A 31 -18.50 -10.25 -20.81
C PRO A 31 -17.42 -9.47 -20.05
N VAL A 32 -17.14 -9.84 -18.81
CA VAL A 32 -16.07 -9.26 -18.00
C VAL A 32 -14.71 -9.49 -18.67
N LEU A 33 -14.41 -10.73 -19.06
CA LEU A 33 -13.14 -11.06 -19.71
C LEU A 33 -12.98 -10.34 -21.06
N ILE A 34 -14.04 -10.26 -21.87
CA ILE A 34 -14.02 -9.51 -23.13
C ILE A 34 -13.69 -8.03 -22.87
N ARG A 35 -14.27 -7.41 -21.85
CA ARG A 35 -13.98 -6.03 -21.47
C ARG A 35 -12.52 -5.87 -21.04
N LEU A 36 -11.99 -6.79 -20.26
CA LEU A 36 -10.59 -6.78 -19.80
C LEU A 36 -9.60 -6.91 -20.98
N LEU A 37 -9.87 -7.80 -21.92
CA LEU A 37 -9.06 -7.96 -23.14
C LEU A 37 -9.10 -6.68 -24.00
N TRP A 38 -10.30 -6.09 -24.15
CA TRP A 38 -10.47 -4.81 -24.85
C TRP A 38 -9.68 -3.68 -24.20
N ASN A 39 -9.73 -3.55 -22.89
CA ASN A 39 -9.00 -2.54 -22.13
C ASN A 39 -7.46 -2.73 -22.25
N ARG A 40 -6.99 -3.97 -22.48
CA ARG A 40 -5.59 -4.30 -22.78
C ARG A 40 -5.20 -4.06 -24.24
N ASN A 41 -6.04 -3.35 -25.00
CA ASN A 41 -5.83 -3.04 -26.40
C ASN A 41 -5.77 -4.25 -27.35
N LEU A 42 -6.33 -5.39 -26.95
CA LEU A 42 -6.47 -6.57 -27.79
C LEU A 42 -7.76 -6.42 -28.62
N ARG A 43 -7.62 -5.87 -29.81
CA ARG A 43 -8.73 -5.37 -30.65
C ARG A 43 -9.16 -6.32 -31.79
N THR A 44 -8.49 -7.45 -31.95
CA THR A 44 -8.78 -8.46 -32.99
C THR A 44 -8.82 -9.86 -32.39
N LEU A 45 -9.52 -10.76 -33.07
CA LEU A 45 -9.57 -12.17 -32.69
C LEU A 45 -8.17 -12.81 -32.67
N ASP A 46 -7.35 -12.53 -33.69
CA ASP A 46 -6.00 -13.06 -33.79
C ASP A 46 -5.11 -12.58 -32.65
N ALA A 47 -5.19 -11.29 -32.27
CA ALA A 47 -4.45 -10.77 -31.13
C ALA A 47 -4.87 -11.43 -29.81
N ILE A 48 -6.17 -11.71 -29.62
CA ILE A 48 -6.65 -12.42 -28.43
C ILE A 48 -6.18 -13.87 -28.44
N GLN A 49 -6.24 -14.55 -29.57
CA GLN A 49 -5.77 -15.93 -29.66
C GLN A 49 -4.27 -16.04 -29.41
N ALA A 50 -3.48 -15.13 -29.99
CA ALA A 50 -2.04 -15.04 -29.76
C ALA A 50 -1.71 -14.74 -28.28
N PHE A 51 -2.47 -13.85 -27.65
CA PHE A 51 -2.31 -13.55 -26.22
C PHE A 51 -2.65 -14.74 -25.30
N MET A 52 -3.70 -15.50 -25.63
CA MET A 52 -4.15 -16.65 -24.83
C MET A 52 -3.30 -17.90 -25.06
N ASN A 53 -2.86 -18.12 -26.29
CA ASN A 53 -2.13 -19.33 -26.72
C ASN A 53 -0.99 -18.91 -27.66
N PRO A 54 0.14 -18.45 -27.11
CA PRO A 54 1.27 -18.01 -27.92
C PRO A 54 1.85 -19.16 -28.72
N SER A 55 2.36 -18.81 -29.91
CA SER A 55 3.07 -19.74 -30.81
C SER A 55 4.44 -19.16 -31.16
N GLU A 56 5.35 -19.98 -31.64
CA GLU A 56 6.71 -19.58 -32.04
C GLU A 56 6.73 -18.41 -33.03
N SER A 57 5.67 -18.24 -33.84
CA SER A 57 5.55 -17.13 -34.79
C SER A 57 5.45 -15.75 -34.11
N GLN A 58 5.29 -15.69 -32.79
CA GLN A 58 5.31 -14.45 -32.03
C GLN A 58 6.71 -14.04 -31.58
N LEU A 59 7.68 -14.94 -31.65
CA LEU A 59 9.07 -14.60 -31.40
C LEU A 59 9.65 -13.89 -32.65
N HIS A 60 10.23 -12.72 -32.42
CA HIS A 60 10.89 -11.98 -33.45
C HIS A 60 12.25 -12.60 -33.82
N ASP A 61 12.59 -12.58 -35.09
CA ASP A 61 13.88 -13.08 -35.60
C ASP A 61 15.05 -12.36 -34.88
N PRO A 62 15.99 -13.09 -34.25
CA PRO A 62 17.12 -12.52 -33.56
C PRO A 62 18.01 -11.65 -34.45
N PHE A 63 18.08 -11.92 -35.74
CA PHE A 63 18.87 -11.14 -36.69
C PHE A 63 18.30 -9.75 -37.00
N LEU A 64 17.12 -9.40 -36.50
CA LEU A 64 16.60 -8.03 -36.51
C LEU A 64 17.29 -7.14 -35.44
N LEU A 65 17.94 -7.73 -34.45
CA LEU A 65 18.77 -6.99 -33.50
C LEU A 65 20.04 -6.50 -34.20
N HIS A 66 20.39 -5.22 -33.93
CA HIS A 66 21.60 -4.62 -34.52
C HIS A 66 22.84 -5.42 -34.10
N ASP A 67 23.83 -5.48 -35.00
CA ASP A 67 25.09 -6.22 -34.84
C ASP A 67 24.98 -7.75 -34.67
N MET A 68 23.78 -8.34 -34.66
CA MET A 68 23.62 -9.78 -34.37
C MET A 68 24.46 -10.65 -35.32
N GLU A 69 24.39 -10.44 -36.62
CA GLU A 69 25.16 -11.22 -37.63
C GLU A 69 26.68 -11.12 -37.38
N LYS A 70 27.18 -9.90 -37.21
CA LYS A 70 28.59 -9.60 -36.91
C LYS A 70 29.08 -10.26 -35.61
N VAL A 71 28.23 -10.24 -34.57
CA VAL A 71 28.55 -10.82 -33.27
C VAL A 71 28.56 -12.35 -33.33
N VAL A 72 27.59 -12.95 -34.01
CA VAL A 72 27.55 -14.41 -34.24
C VAL A 72 28.80 -14.91 -34.97
N GLU A 73 29.21 -14.22 -36.05
CA GLU A 73 30.44 -14.54 -36.80
C GLU A 73 31.66 -14.46 -35.86
N ARG A 74 31.82 -13.39 -35.07
CA ARG A 74 32.96 -13.22 -34.17
C ARG A 74 33.04 -14.29 -33.10
N ILE A 75 31.88 -14.67 -32.51
CA ILE A 75 31.82 -15.73 -31.51
C ILE A 75 32.20 -17.09 -32.13
N HIS A 76 31.68 -17.41 -33.31
CA HIS A 76 32.07 -18.64 -34.04
C HIS A 76 33.56 -18.68 -34.35
N GLU A 77 34.18 -17.56 -34.78
CA GLU A 77 35.64 -17.45 -34.95
C GLU A 77 36.39 -17.73 -33.66
N ALA A 78 35.93 -17.18 -32.52
CA ALA A 78 36.52 -17.40 -31.20
C ALA A 78 36.46 -18.90 -30.80
N VAL A 79 35.30 -19.53 -31.00
CA VAL A 79 35.09 -20.96 -30.67
C VAL A 79 36.01 -21.82 -31.53
N VAL A 80 36.05 -21.60 -32.86
CA VAL A 80 36.89 -22.37 -33.79
C VAL A 80 38.38 -22.18 -33.49
N SER A 81 38.78 -20.96 -33.12
CA SER A 81 40.18 -20.62 -32.80
C SER A 81 40.60 -21.09 -31.39
N GLY A 82 39.66 -21.55 -30.57
CA GLY A 82 39.90 -21.97 -29.18
C GLY A 82 40.23 -20.80 -28.27
N GLU A 83 39.69 -19.60 -28.56
CA GLU A 83 39.84 -18.43 -27.69
C GLU A 83 39.14 -18.64 -26.34
N ARG A 84 39.75 -18.12 -25.27
CA ARG A 84 39.11 -18.09 -23.95
C ARG A 84 38.14 -16.93 -23.87
N ILE A 85 36.87 -17.23 -23.63
CA ILE A 85 35.76 -16.27 -23.61
C ILE A 85 35.36 -16.01 -22.15
N LEU A 86 35.20 -14.74 -21.77
CA LEU A 86 34.62 -14.34 -20.50
C LEU A 86 33.18 -13.87 -20.72
N ILE A 87 32.23 -14.48 -19.99
CA ILE A 87 30.89 -13.92 -19.83
C ILE A 87 30.89 -13.04 -18.57
N TYR A 88 30.67 -11.75 -18.77
CA TYR A 88 30.61 -10.77 -17.68
C TYR A 88 29.17 -10.34 -17.45
N GLY A 89 28.52 -10.86 -16.39
CA GLY A 89 27.12 -10.61 -16.10
C GLY A 89 26.85 -9.49 -15.10
N ASP A 90 25.63 -9.45 -14.55
CA ASP A 90 25.27 -8.63 -13.39
C ASP A 90 24.91 -9.50 -12.20
N TYR A 91 24.85 -8.89 -11.01
CA TYR A 91 24.71 -9.54 -9.71
C TYR A 91 23.27 -9.85 -9.29
N ASP A 92 22.25 -9.48 -10.08
CA ASP A 92 20.82 -9.77 -9.78
C ASP A 92 20.30 -10.99 -10.56
N ALA A 93 19.03 -11.30 -10.37
CA ALA A 93 18.45 -12.50 -10.96
C ALA A 93 18.43 -12.47 -12.49
N ASP A 94 18.30 -11.29 -13.13
CA ASP A 94 18.37 -11.17 -14.59
C ASP A 94 19.80 -11.40 -15.08
N GLY A 95 20.80 -10.74 -14.49
CA GLY A 95 22.19 -10.96 -14.84
C GLY A 95 22.67 -12.39 -14.56
N ILE A 96 22.25 -13.00 -13.45
CA ILE A 96 22.54 -14.41 -13.13
C ILE A 96 21.97 -15.35 -14.19
N THR A 97 20.70 -15.17 -14.58
CA THR A 97 20.04 -16.03 -15.57
C THR A 97 20.57 -15.78 -16.97
N SER A 98 20.86 -14.53 -17.33
CA SER A 98 21.53 -14.16 -18.58
C SER A 98 22.89 -14.84 -18.72
N THR A 99 23.70 -14.79 -17.67
CA THR A 99 25.02 -15.44 -17.61
C THR A 99 24.90 -16.95 -17.77
N THR A 100 23.90 -17.55 -17.11
CA THR A 100 23.64 -18.99 -17.19
C THR A 100 23.22 -19.41 -18.59
N VAL A 101 22.31 -18.67 -19.24
CA VAL A 101 21.90 -18.91 -20.63
C VAL A 101 23.10 -18.90 -21.58
N MET A 102 23.96 -17.90 -21.48
CA MET A 102 25.13 -17.82 -22.35
C MET A 102 26.19 -18.86 -22.02
N LYS A 103 26.38 -19.21 -20.74
CA LYS A 103 27.29 -20.28 -20.33
C LYS A 103 26.87 -21.60 -20.94
N GLU A 104 25.62 -22.02 -20.78
CA GLU A 104 25.12 -23.26 -21.37
C GLU A 104 25.21 -23.25 -22.90
N THR A 105 24.89 -22.12 -23.53
CA THR A 105 25.03 -21.96 -25.00
C THR A 105 26.45 -22.13 -25.45
N PHE A 106 27.42 -21.49 -24.81
CA PHE A 106 28.83 -21.60 -25.20
C PHE A 106 29.42 -22.97 -24.92
N GLU A 107 29.00 -23.63 -23.85
CA GLU A 107 29.39 -25.01 -23.55
C GLU A 107 28.86 -25.98 -24.63
N LEU A 108 27.61 -25.79 -25.12
CA LEU A 108 27.05 -26.57 -26.22
C LEU A 108 27.83 -26.36 -27.51
N LEU A 109 28.35 -25.16 -27.78
CA LEU A 109 29.22 -24.86 -28.93
C LEU A 109 30.65 -25.38 -28.74
N GLY A 110 31.02 -25.89 -27.57
CA GLY A 110 32.37 -26.36 -27.24
C GLY A 110 33.38 -25.25 -26.98
N ALA A 111 32.94 -24.06 -26.60
CA ALA A 111 33.79 -22.92 -26.25
C ALA A 111 34.54 -23.12 -24.93
N GLN A 112 35.72 -22.47 -24.79
CA GLN A 112 36.39 -22.31 -23.55
C GLN A 112 35.87 -21.10 -22.80
N VAL A 113 34.93 -21.28 -21.89
CA VAL A 113 34.16 -20.18 -21.26
C VAL A 113 34.44 -20.08 -19.76
N GLU A 114 34.62 -18.86 -19.31
CA GLU A 114 34.66 -18.45 -17.91
C GLU A 114 33.50 -17.51 -17.63
N THR A 115 32.97 -17.49 -16.40
CA THR A 115 31.89 -16.61 -16.00
C THR A 115 32.29 -15.74 -14.84
N TYR A 116 31.79 -14.51 -14.80
CA TYR A 116 32.02 -13.59 -13.70
C TYR A 116 30.81 -12.70 -13.48
N LEU A 117 30.32 -12.67 -12.25
CA LEU A 117 29.32 -11.73 -11.77
C LEU A 117 30.00 -10.74 -10.83
N PRO A 118 29.89 -9.42 -11.06
CA PRO A 118 30.55 -8.41 -10.26
C PRO A 118 29.99 -8.38 -8.84
N ASN A 119 30.85 -8.10 -7.88
CA ASN A 119 30.43 -7.87 -6.50
C ASN A 119 30.00 -6.41 -6.33
N ARG A 120 28.75 -6.18 -5.95
CA ARG A 120 28.17 -4.84 -5.76
C ARG A 120 29.00 -3.89 -4.91
N PHE A 121 29.77 -4.40 -3.93
CA PHE A 121 30.49 -3.59 -2.94
C PHE A 121 31.92 -3.28 -3.35
N THR A 122 32.57 -4.18 -4.07
CA THR A 122 33.97 -4.05 -4.49
C THR A 122 34.11 -3.56 -5.93
N ASP A 123 33.23 -4.00 -6.83
CA ASP A 123 33.35 -3.76 -8.27
C ASP A 123 32.35 -2.70 -8.76
N GLY A 124 31.24 -2.53 -8.04
CA GLY A 124 30.15 -1.63 -8.42
C GLY A 124 29.20 -2.28 -9.44
N TYR A 125 28.53 -1.45 -10.24
CA TYR A 125 27.60 -1.87 -11.28
C TYR A 125 28.29 -1.82 -12.65
N GLY A 126 28.08 -2.86 -13.47
CA GLY A 126 28.56 -2.95 -14.84
C GLY A 126 30.07 -3.21 -14.99
N PRO A 127 30.62 -3.00 -16.21
CA PRO A 127 32.02 -3.29 -16.53
C PRO A 127 32.99 -2.50 -15.67
N ASN A 128 33.94 -3.21 -15.04
CA ASN A 128 34.95 -2.64 -14.14
C ASN A 128 36.35 -2.82 -14.74
N VAL A 129 37.13 -1.73 -14.84
CA VAL A 129 38.44 -1.70 -15.45
C VAL A 129 39.42 -2.66 -14.77
N GLU A 130 39.47 -2.68 -13.43
CA GLU A 130 40.39 -3.56 -12.68
C GLU A 130 40.05 -5.04 -12.88
N ARG A 131 38.73 -5.37 -12.95
CA ARG A 131 38.28 -6.74 -13.24
C ARG A 131 38.65 -7.16 -14.67
N TYR A 132 38.42 -6.27 -15.65
CA TYR A 132 38.80 -6.54 -17.04
C TYR A 132 40.29 -6.78 -17.14
N LYS A 133 41.11 -5.98 -16.45
CA LYS A 133 42.57 -6.18 -16.41
C LYS A 133 42.94 -7.54 -15.85
N GLU A 134 42.40 -7.95 -14.70
CA GLU A 134 42.67 -9.25 -14.11
C GLU A 134 42.35 -10.41 -15.06
N TRP A 135 41.19 -10.35 -15.72
CA TRP A 135 40.77 -11.39 -16.64
C TRP A 135 41.61 -11.42 -17.93
N ILE A 136 41.93 -10.27 -18.50
CA ILE A 136 42.79 -10.17 -19.68
C ILE A 136 44.21 -10.67 -19.36
N ASP A 137 44.75 -10.27 -18.22
CA ASP A 137 46.06 -10.76 -17.76
C ASP A 137 46.06 -12.28 -17.52
N SER A 138 44.90 -12.87 -17.19
CA SER A 138 44.72 -14.33 -17.08
C SER A 138 44.64 -15.05 -18.43
N GLY A 139 44.53 -14.30 -19.55
CA GLY A 139 44.50 -14.83 -20.91
C GLY A 139 43.13 -14.90 -21.56
N ILE A 140 42.17 -14.12 -21.10
CA ILE A 140 40.87 -13.93 -21.82
C ILE A 140 41.14 -13.16 -23.13
N GLN A 141 40.47 -13.59 -24.22
CA GLN A 141 40.67 -13.07 -25.56
C GLN A 141 39.38 -12.44 -26.15
N LEU A 142 38.22 -12.79 -25.62
CA LEU A 142 36.93 -12.21 -25.94
C LEU A 142 36.11 -12.02 -24.65
N ILE A 143 35.48 -10.86 -24.51
CA ILE A 143 34.54 -10.58 -23.42
C ILE A 143 33.14 -10.41 -24.00
N VAL A 144 32.16 -11.10 -23.43
CA VAL A 144 30.73 -10.93 -23.75
C VAL A 144 30.03 -10.47 -22.49
N THR A 145 29.52 -9.23 -22.49
CA THR A 145 28.73 -8.76 -21.37
C THR A 145 27.27 -9.20 -21.56
N VAL A 146 26.58 -9.49 -20.45
CA VAL A 146 25.17 -9.81 -20.44
C VAL A 146 24.47 -9.02 -19.35
N ASP A 147 23.34 -8.41 -19.66
CA ASP A 147 22.55 -7.58 -18.78
C ASP A 147 23.30 -6.33 -18.26
N ASN A 148 24.33 -5.93 -18.94
CA ASN A 148 25.10 -4.71 -18.70
C ASN A 148 26.02 -4.39 -19.88
N GLY A 149 26.65 -3.22 -19.84
CA GLY A 149 27.75 -2.91 -20.77
C GLY A 149 27.58 -1.61 -21.55
N VAL A 150 26.35 -1.14 -21.83
CA VAL A 150 26.12 0.09 -22.61
C VAL A 150 26.72 1.34 -21.98
N SER A 151 26.98 1.33 -20.68
CA SER A 151 27.66 2.41 -19.96
C SER A 151 29.14 2.13 -19.67
N GLY A 152 29.70 1.01 -20.14
CA GLY A 152 31.03 0.51 -19.80
C GLY A 152 32.20 1.14 -20.56
N HIS A 153 32.15 2.43 -20.89
CA HIS A 153 33.12 3.12 -21.77
C HIS A 153 34.58 2.91 -21.37
N GLU A 154 34.93 3.08 -20.11
CA GLU A 154 36.32 3.01 -19.67
C GLU A 154 36.88 1.58 -19.71
N ALA A 155 36.08 0.60 -19.26
CA ALA A 155 36.48 -0.80 -19.25
C ALA A 155 36.60 -1.35 -20.69
N ILE A 156 35.66 -1.00 -21.57
CA ILE A 156 35.68 -1.41 -22.97
C ILE A 156 36.86 -0.76 -23.69
N ALA A 157 37.13 0.53 -23.49
CA ALA A 157 38.29 1.20 -24.03
C ALA A 157 39.62 0.57 -23.56
N TYR A 158 39.67 0.15 -22.29
CA TYR A 158 40.83 -0.59 -21.79
C TYR A 158 41.00 -1.94 -22.50
N ALA A 159 39.93 -2.76 -22.64
CA ALA A 159 39.98 -4.04 -23.34
C ALA A 159 40.49 -3.87 -24.78
N ASN A 160 39.92 -2.88 -25.51
CA ASN A 160 40.34 -2.54 -26.89
C ASN A 160 41.82 -2.18 -26.93
N SER A 161 42.34 -1.44 -25.97
CA SER A 161 43.74 -1.07 -25.88
C SER A 161 44.68 -2.30 -25.71
N GLN A 162 44.15 -3.40 -25.19
CA GLN A 162 44.87 -4.67 -25.01
C GLN A 162 44.64 -5.64 -26.17
N GLY A 163 43.84 -5.24 -27.19
CA GLY A 163 43.52 -6.08 -28.36
C GLY A 163 42.48 -7.17 -28.04
N VAL A 164 41.66 -6.98 -27.01
CA VAL A 164 40.58 -7.89 -26.62
C VAL A 164 39.24 -7.26 -27.06
N ASP A 165 38.49 -7.97 -27.89
CA ASP A 165 37.17 -7.55 -28.33
C ASP A 165 36.15 -7.68 -27.20
N VAL A 166 35.22 -6.69 -27.14
CA VAL A 166 34.09 -6.73 -26.20
C VAL A 166 32.78 -6.71 -27.00
N ILE A 167 31.94 -7.70 -26.75
CA ILE A 167 30.58 -7.77 -27.27
C ILE A 167 29.65 -7.37 -26.11
N VAL A 168 28.79 -6.41 -26.35
CA VAL A 168 27.80 -5.95 -25.35
C VAL A 168 26.43 -6.54 -25.67
N THR A 169 25.79 -7.23 -24.71
CA THR A 169 24.38 -7.56 -24.75
C THR A 169 23.69 -6.95 -23.54
N ASP A 170 22.79 -6.02 -23.78
CA ASP A 170 22.20 -5.19 -22.75
C ASP A 170 20.79 -4.74 -23.13
N HIS A 171 19.99 -4.29 -22.15
CA HIS A 171 18.64 -3.76 -22.36
C HIS A 171 18.40 -2.44 -21.60
N HIS A 172 19.33 -2.02 -20.77
CA HIS A 172 19.25 -0.80 -19.96
C HIS A 172 19.15 0.48 -20.82
N GLU A 173 18.89 1.62 -20.19
CA GLU A 173 18.80 2.89 -20.90
C GLU A 173 20.12 3.23 -21.61
N LEU A 174 20.01 3.56 -22.88
CA LEU A 174 21.17 3.88 -23.71
C LEU A 174 21.73 5.26 -23.34
N PRO A 175 23.05 5.39 -23.14
CA PRO A 175 23.70 6.68 -23.01
C PRO A 175 23.65 7.46 -24.35
N ASN A 176 23.87 8.77 -24.27
CA ASN A 176 23.89 9.61 -25.49
C ASN A 176 24.97 9.17 -26.51
N ILE A 177 26.04 8.57 -26.04
CA ILE A 177 27.15 8.04 -26.86
C ILE A 177 27.34 6.59 -26.39
N LEU A 178 27.27 5.64 -27.32
CA LEU A 178 27.54 4.24 -27.05
C LEU A 178 29.04 3.99 -26.89
N PRO A 179 29.45 2.97 -26.10
CA PRO A 179 30.86 2.58 -25.98
C PRO A 179 31.38 2.01 -27.30
N ASP A 180 32.67 2.11 -27.54
CA ASP A 180 33.36 1.57 -28.75
C ASP A 180 33.59 0.05 -28.59
N ALA A 181 32.48 -0.72 -28.47
CA ALA A 181 32.50 -2.17 -28.39
C ALA A 181 32.61 -2.79 -29.81
N TYR A 182 33.08 -4.05 -29.89
CA TYR A 182 33.08 -4.79 -31.14
C TYR A 182 31.68 -4.88 -31.77
N GLY A 183 30.67 -5.19 -30.95
CA GLY A 183 29.29 -5.19 -31.35
C GLY A 183 28.38 -4.94 -30.13
N ILE A 184 27.22 -4.30 -30.38
CA ILE A 184 26.23 -3.98 -29.34
C ILE A 184 24.89 -4.56 -29.75
N ILE A 185 24.47 -5.61 -29.06
CA ILE A 185 23.13 -6.20 -29.21
C ILE A 185 22.23 -5.57 -28.13
N HIS A 186 21.27 -4.76 -28.60
CA HIS A 186 20.35 -4.07 -27.73
C HIS A 186 18.98 -3.87 -28.40
N PRO A 187 17.84 -4.18 -27.73
CA PRO A 187 16.51 -4.15 -28.36
C PRO A 187 16.11 -2.73 -28.82
N ARG A 188 16.69 -1.69 -28.21
CA ARG A 188 16.45 -0.26 -28.53
C ARG A 188 17.65 0.41 -29.22
N HIS A 189 18.53 -0.38 -29.83
CA HIS A 189 19.69 0.21 -30.54
C HIS A 189 19.23 1.25 -31.57
N PRO A 190 19.81 2.48 -31.62
CA PRO A 190 19.33 3.57 -32.48
C PRO A 190 19.41 3.25 -33.99
N GLU A 191 20.29 2.37 -34.41
CA GLU A 191 20.43 1.90 -35.79
C GLU A 191 19.74 0.54 -36.02
N GLY A 192 19.09 -0.03 -34.96
CA GLY A 192 18.38 -1.30 -35.03
C GLY A 192 16.96 -1.19 -35.58
N THR A 193 16.39 -2.32 -35.98
CA THR A 193 15.00 -2.42 -36.48
C THR A 193 14.17 -3.42 -35.66
N TYR A 194 14.66 -3.83 -34.49
CA TYR A 194 13.98 -4.80 -33.66
C TYR A 194 12.63 -4.24 -33.16
N PRO A 195 11.53 -4.98 -33.37
CA PRO A 195 10.19 -4.41 -33.15
C PRO A 195 9.76 -4.30 -31.69
N PHE A 196 10.44 -5.01 -30.78
CA PHE A 196 10.07 -5.07 -29.36
C PHE A 196 11.21 -4.61 -28.45
N GLY A 197 11.09 -3.40 -27.90
CA GLY A 197 12.14 -2.74 -27.12
C GLY A 197 12.23 -3.15 -25.65
N GLU A 198 11.37 -4.07 -25.16
CA GLU A 198 11.17 -4.35 -23.72
C GLU A 198 11.68 -5.74 -23.29
N LEU A 199 12.67 -6.29 -24.02
CA LEU A 199 13.36 -7.51 -23.56
C LEU A 199 14.10 -7.23 -22.25
N ALA A 200 14.12 -8.20 -21.32
CA ALA A 200 15.07 -8.24 -20.20
C ALA A 200 16.46 -8.64 -20.71
N GLY A 201 17.50 -8.48 -19.87
CA GLY A 201 18.86 -8.93 -20.21
C GLY A 201 18.91 -10.39 -20.61
N VAL A 202 18.20 -11.27 -19.89
CA VAL A 202 18.07 -12.69 -20.23
C VAL A 202 17.36 -12.92 -21.57
N GLY A 203 16.39 -12.07 -21.92
CA GLY A 203 15.74 -12.12 -23.23
C GLY A 203 16.71 -11.79 -24.37
N VAL A 204 17.58 -10.79 -24.19
CA VAL A 204 18.64 -10.46 -25.16
C VAL A 204 19.65 -11.61 -25.27
N ALA A 205 20.08 -12.17 -24.14
CA ALA A 205 20.98 -13.34 -24.09
C ALA A 205 20.34 -14.56 -24.80
N PHE A 206 19.05 -14.80 -24.59
CA PHE A 206 18.30 -15.86 -25.27
C PHE A 206 18.26 -15.66 -26.79
N LYS A 207 18.07 -14.42 -27.24
CA LYS A 207 18.13 -14.11 -28.71
C LYS A 207 19.51 -14.39 -29.30
N LEU A 208 20.57 -14.06 -28.58
CA LEU A 208 21.92 -14.39 -29.01
C LEU A 208 22.15 -15.91 -29.01
N ALA A 209 21.66 -16.62 -27.98
CA ALA A 209 21.72 -18.08 -27.93
C ALA A 209 20.99 -18.72 -29.13
N TRP A 210 19.79 -18.26 -29.45
CA TRP A 210 19.04 -18.71 -30.61
C TRP A 210 19.81 -18.48 -31.92
N ALA A 211 20.36 -17.28 -32.11
CA ALA A 211 21.16 -16.98 -33.32
C ALA A 211 22.42 -17.86 -33.44
N LEU A 212 23.09 -18.17 -32.32
CA LEU A 212 24.28 -19.01 -32.27
C LEU A 212 23.98 -20.50 -32.51
N LEU A 213 22.87 -21.00 -32.02
CA LEU A 213 22.46 -22.41 -32.14
C LEU A 213 21.66 -22.69 -33.41
N GLU A 214 21.27 -21.67 -34.16
CA GLU A 214 20.42 -21.74 -35.36
C GLU A 214 19.03 -22.39 -35.11
N ASP A 215 18.64 -22.58 -33.83
CA ASP A 215 17.36 -23.15 -33.40
C ASP A 215 16.92 -22.49 -32.10
N ILE A 216 15.60 -22.50 -31.79
CA ILE A 216 15.05 -21.91 -30.56
C ILE A 216 15.41 -22.83 -29.40
N PRO A 217 16.26 -22.40 -28.45
CA PRO A 217 16.66 -23.25 -27.31
C PRO A 217 15.59 -23.26 -26.23
N MET A 218 14.51 -24.02 -26.46
CA MET A 218 13.33 -24.08 -25.59
C MET A 218 13.64 -24.49 -24.14
N GLU A 219 14.70 -25.28 -23.94
CA GLU A 219 15.19 -25.74 -22.64
C GLU A 219 15.73 -24.61 -21.76
N LEU A 220 16.12 -23.47 -22.36
CA LEU A 220 16.60 -22.30 -21.62
C LEU A 220 15.49 -21.33 -21.20
N LEU A 221 14.24 -21.57 -21.62
CA LEU A 221 13.12 -20.69 -21.32
C LEU A 221 12.76 -20.64 -19.83
N ASP A 222 13.13 -21.64 -19.05
CA ASP A 222 12.98 -21.63 -17.60
C ASP A 222 13.80 -20.48 -16.97
N LEU A 223 15.03 -20.28 -17.43
CA LEU A 223 15.91 -19.16 -17.01
C LEU A 223 15.37 -17.83 -17.51
N VAL A 224 14.89 -17.79 -18.78
CA VAL A 224 14.30 -16.58 -19.37
C VAL A 224 13.08 -16.11 -18.57
N ALA A 225 12.22 -17.04 -18.13
CA ALA A 225 11.07 -16.67 -17.29
C ALA A 225 11.49 -16.07 -15.95
N ILE A 226 12.55 -16.60 -15.33
CA ILE A 226 13.05 -16.06 -14.05
C ILE A 226 13.56 -14.64 -14.20
N GLY A 227 14.48 -14.38 -15.15
CA GLY A 227 15.06 -13.05 -15.32
C GLY A 227 14.00 -12.03 -15.78
N THR A 228 13.17 -12.37 -16.76
CA THR A 228 12.09 -11.49 -17.26
C THR A 228 11.12 -11.06 -16.16
N ILE A 229 10.71 -11.97 -15.28
CA ILE A 229 9.81 -11.63 -14.15
C ILE A 229 10.56 -10.86 -13.07
N ALA A 230 11.82 -11.22 -12.79
CA ALA A 230 12.61 -10.61 -11.73
C ALA A 230 12.99 -9.16 -12.04
N ASP A 231 13.27 -8.85 -13.31
CA ASP A 231 13.61 -7.49 -13.77
C ASP A 231 12.38 -6.59 -13.96
N MET A 232 11.17 -7.17 -13.88
CA MET A 232 9.92 -6.43 -13.97
C MET A 232 9.71 -5.71 -15.31
N VAL A 233 10.24 -6.21 -16.41
CA VAL A 233 9.97 -5.71 -17.77
C VAL A 233 8.55 -6.05 -18.23
N SER A 234 8.12 -5.45 -19.33
CA SER A 234 6.77 -5.63 -19.86
C SER A 234 6.44 -7.11 -20.14
N LEU A 235 5.36 -7.64 -19.57
CA LEU A 235 4.83 -8.99 -19.86
C LEU A 235 3.84 -8.98 -21.04
N THR A 236 4.27 -8.40 -22.13
CA THR A 236 3.55 -8.34 -23.42
C THR A 236 4.40 -8.93 -24.53
N ASP A 237 3.83 -9.05 -25.72
CA ASP A 237 4.54 -9.52 -26.91
C ASP A 237 5.32 -10.82 -26.63
N GLU A 238 6.56 -10.95 -27.11
CA GLU A 238 7.38 -12.17 -26.96
C GLU A 238 7.81 -12.45 -25.52
N ASN A 239 7.98 -11.44 -24.64
CA ASN A 239 8.25 -11.68 -23.22
C ASN A 239 7.14 -12.53 -22.58
N ARG A 240 5.88 -12.24 -22.91
CA ARG A 240 4.76 -13.03 -22.43
C ARG A 240 4.83 -14.48 -22.94
N ALA A 241 5.12 -14.68 -24.23
CA ALA A 241 5.23 -16.00 -24.83
C ALA A 241 6.35 -16.81 -24.16
N MET A 242 7.55 -16.22 -24.05
CA MET A 242 8.70 -16.85 -23.39
C MET A 242 8.44 -17.20 -21.94
N VAL A 243 7.76 -16.32 -21.17
CA VAL A 243 7.42 -16.59 -19.77
C VAL A 243 6.39 -17.71 -19.65
N ILE A 244 5.37 -17.78 -20.52
CA ILE A 244 4.38 -18.88 -20.51
C ILE A 244 5.10 -20.22 -20.72
N TRP A 245 5.92 -20.32 -21.73
CA TRP A 245 6.64 -21.58 -22.03
C TRP A 245 7.71 -21.87 -20.97
N GLY A 246 8.39 -20.87 -20.46
CA GLY A 246 9.36 -21.02 -19.38
C GLY A 246 8.71 -21.56 -18.08
N LEU A 247 7.52 -21.09 -17.72
CA LEU A 247 6.75 -21.64 -16.59
C LEU A 247 6.35 -23.09 -16.85
N GLU A 248 6.03 -23.47 -18.09
CA GLU A 248 5.74 -24.84 -18.45
C GLU A 248 6.99 -25.73 -18.39
N GLN A 249 8.13 -25.22 -18.88
CA GLN A 249 9.43 -25.91 -18.79
C GLN A 249 9.84 -26.14 -17.32
N MET A 250 9.74 -25.10 -16.47
CA MET A 250 10.04 -25.23 -15.05
C MET A 250 9.20 -26.32 -14.35
N LYS A 251 7.93 -26.50 -14.73
CA LYS A 251 7.04 -27.53 -14.17
C LYS A 251 7.50 -28.94 -14.47
N GLN A 252 8.34 -29.16 -15.46
CA GLN A 252 8.95 -30.47 -15.76
C GLN A 252 10.00 -30.85 -14.70
N GLY A 253 10.57 -29.86 -14.01
CA GLY A 253 11.49 -30.10 -12.86
C GLY A 253 12.88 -30.57 -13.27
N GLU A 254 13.30 -30.32 -14.50
CA GLU A 254 14.60 -30.80 -15.04
C GLU A 254 15.79 -30.10 -14.44
N ARG A 255 15.68 -28.78 -14.13
CA ARG A 255 16.73 -28.01 -13.50
C ARG A 255 16.73 -28.17 -11.99
N LEU A 256 17.72 -28.92 -11.44
CA LEU A 256 17.83 -29.25 -10.01
C LEU A 256 17.85 -28.00 -9.13
N GLY A 257 18.61 -26.98 -9.49
CA GLY A 257 18.71 -25.74 -8.73
C GLY A 257 17.35 -25.06 -8.49
N ILE A 258 16.50 -24.96 -9.53
CA ILE A 258 15.15 -24.42 -9.43
C ILE A 258 14.28 -25.29 -8.51
N SER A 259 14.34 -26.63 -8.69
CA SER A 259 13.60 -27.57 -7.86
C SER A 259 13.95 -27.46 -6.39
N GLN A 260 15.22 -27.29 -6.06
CA GLN A 260 15.69 -27.13 -4.68
C GLN A 260 15.31 -25.75 -4.11
N LEU A 261 15.38 -24.65 -4.89
CA LEU A 261 14.88 -23.33 -4.47
C LEU A 261 13.39 -23.36 -4.13
N LEU A 262 12.57 -24.07 -4.90
CA LEU A 262 11.16 -24.28 -4.61
C LEU A 262 10.97 -25.06 -3.32
N ALA A 263 11.74 -26.14 -3.13
CA ALA A 263 11.65 -26.98 -1.93
C ALA A 263 11.97 -26.17 -0.65
N VAL A 264 13.06 -25.40 -0.61
CA VAL A 264 13.42 -24.57 0.57
C VAL A 264 12.44 -23.42 0.81
N SER A 265 11.78 -22.91 -0.25
CA SER A 265 10.73 -21.89 -0.11
C SER A 265 9.39 -22.43 0.40
N GLY A 266 9.20 -23.75 0.43
CA GLY A 266 7.92 -24.40 0.72
C GLY A 266 6.92 -24.32 -0.43
N SER A 267 7.32 -23.87 -1.60
CA SER A 267 6.51 -23.82 -2.81
C SER A 267 6.42 -25.20 -3.47
N LYS A 268 5.30 -25.46 -4.15
CA LYS A 268 5.11 -26.74 -4.82
C LYS A 268 5.20 -26.56 -6.33
N MET A 269 5.92 -27.43 -7.01
CA MET A 269 6.09 -27.42 -8.44
C MET A 269 4.77 -27.31 -9.23
N ARG A 270 3.72 -28.00 -8.78
CA ARG A 270 2.40 -27.98 -9.44
C ARG A 270 1.68 -26.63 -9.38
N ASP A 271 2.02 -25.81 -8.38
CA ASP A 271 1.40 -24.51 -8.12
C ASP A 271 2.26 -23.36 -8.65
N LEU A 272 3.31 -23.69 -9.43
CA LEU A 272 4.28 -22.74 -9.96
C LEU A 272 3.62 -21.80 -10.97
N ASP A 273 3.78 -20.51 -10.71
CA ASP A 273 3.29 -19.39 -11.50
C ASP A 273 4.28 -18.18 -11.43
N GLU A 274 3.93 -17.07 -12.03
CA GLU A 274 4.73 -15.83 -11.99
C GLU A 274 4.94 -15.33 -10.56
N THR A 275 3.96 -15.52 -9.68
CA THR A 275 4.05 -15.13 -8.27
C THR A 275 5.13 -15.96 -7.55
N THR A 276 5.21 -17.24 -7.88
CA THR A 276 6.24 -18.13 -7.34
C THR A 276 7.64 -17.68 -7.74
N ILE A 277 7.83 -17.27 -8.99
CA ILE A 277 9.11 -16.67 -9.43
C ILE A 277 9.39 -15.39 -8.65
N GLY A 278 8.45 -14.43 -8.65
CA GLY A 278 8.65 -13.09 -8.07
C GLY A 278 8.84 -13.08 -6.56
N PHE A 279 8.26 -14.05 -5.82
CA PHE A 279 8.30 -14.06 -4.35
C PHE A 279 9.09 -15.20 -3.73
N SER A 280 9.39 -16.27 -4.48
CA SER A 280 10.11 -17.42 -3.96
C SER A 280 11.50 -17.60 -4.60
N ILE A 281 11.62 -17.58 -5.93
CA ILE A 281 12.88 -17.84 -6.64
C ILE A 281 13.74 -16.58 -6.72
N ALA A 282 13.26 -15.53 -7.40
CA ALA A 282 14.01 -14.31 -7.65
C ALA A 282 14.53 -13.61 -6.38
N PRO A 283 13.77 -13.53 -5.26
CA PRO A 283 14.29 -12.93 -4.03
C PRO A 283 15.48 -13.67 -3.42
N ARG A 284 15.60 -15.00 -3.62
CA ARG A 284 16.73 -15.79 -3.15
C ARG A 284 17.97 -15.56 -4.00
N LEU A 285 17.80 -15.54 -5.33
CA LEU A 285 18.89 -15.18 -6.25
C LEU A 285 19.36 -13.73 -6.01
N ASN A 286 18.45 -12.79 -5.90
CA ASN A 286 18.78 -11.39 -5.62
C ASN A 286 19.44 -11.15 -4.25
N ALA A 287 19.16 -12.00 -3.24
CA ALA A 287 19.70 -11.80 -1.91
C ALA A 287 21.21 -11.98 -1.85
N ILE A 288 21.76 -12.91 -2.64
CA ILE A 288 23.18 -13.19 -2.67
C ILE A 288 23.97 -11.96 -3.18
N GLY A 289 23.58 -11.37 -4.31
CA GLY A 289 24.21 -10.15 -4.84
C GLY A 289 24.01 -8.91 -3.97
N ARG A 290 23.01 -8.94 -3.05
CA ARG A 290 22.76 -7.84 -2.09
C ARG A 290 23.60 -7.95 -0.81
N LEU A 291 23.98 -9.14 -0.39
CA LEU A 291 24.68 -9.37 0.88
C LEU A 291 26.07 -9.99 0.71
N GLY A 292 26.40 -10.53 -0.47
CA GLY A 292 27.66 -11.24 -0.68
C GLY A 292 28.08 -11.40 -2.14
N ASP A 293 28.71 -12.53 -2.43
CA ASP A 293 29.19 -12.91 -3.75
C ASP A 293 28.07 -13.61 -4.54
N PRO A 294 27.67 -13.12 -5.74
CA PRO A 294 26.64 -13.71 -6.56
C PRO A 294 27.07 -14.94 -7.37
N ASN A 295 28.36 -15.21 -7.54
CA ASN A 295 28.88 -16.24 -8.45
C ASN A 295 28.35 -17.67 -8.15
N PRO A 296 28.14 -18.11 -6.91
CA PRO A 296 27.55 -19.41 -6.61
C PRO A 296 26.14 -19.65 -7.19
N ALA A 297 25.45 -18.58 -7.64
CA ALA A 297 24.15 -18.73 -8.27
C ALA A 297 24.24 -19.41 -9.65
N ILE A 298 25.31 -19.19 -10.39
CA ILE A 298 25.54 -19.87 -11.66
C ILE A 298 25.73 -21.37 -11.41
N GLU A 299 26.51 -21.74 -10.36
CA GLU A 299 26.71 -23.13 -9.95
C GLU A 299 25.38 -23.79 -9.60
N LEU A 300 24.54 -23.15 -8.79
CA LEU A 300 23.22 -23.66 -8.44
C LEU A 300 22.36 -23.92 -9.68
N LEU A 301 22.36 -23.03 -10.64
CA LEU A 301 21.50 -23.15 -11.84
C LEU A 301 22.04 -24.13 -12.88
N THR A 302 23.34 -24.50 -12.84
CA THR A 302 23.97 -25.37 -13.84
C THR A 302 24.37 -26.76 -13.29
N THR A 303 24.35 -26.97 -11.98
CA THR A 303 24.76 -28.26 -11.41
C THR A 303 23.76 -29.39 -11.70
N PHE A 304 24.32 -30.59 -11.89
CA PHE A 304 23.58 -31.86 -11.98
C PHE A 304 23.71 -32.70 -10.71
N ASP A 305 24.40 -32.18 -9.69
CA ASP A 305 24.53 -32.84 -8.37
C ASP A 305 23.42 -32.38 -7.43
N GLU A 306 22.57 -33.31 -7.01
CA GLU A 306 21.41 -33.01 -6.15
C GLU A 306 21.83 -32.50 -4.76
N GLU A 307 22.91 -33.04 -4.18
CA GLU A 307 23.38 -32.63 -2.84
C GLU A 307 24.01 -31.23 -2.89
N GLU A 308 24.76 -30.91 -3.96
CA GLU A 308 25.25 -29.57 -4.22
C GLU A 308 24.13 -28.55 -4.41
N ALA A 309 23.17 -28.85 -5.30
CA ALA A 309 22.01 -27.99 -5.53
C ALA A 309 21.25 -27.73 -4.24
N LYS A 310 21.05 -28.74 -3.41
CA LYS A 310 20.37 -28.64 -2.12
C LYS A 310 21.15 -27.77 -1.12
N SER A 311 22.46 -27.97 -1.03
CA SER A 311 23.33 -27.18 -0.15
C SER A 311 23.33 -25.71 -0.52
N LEU A 312 23.45 -25.39 -1.81
CA LEU A 312 23.43 -24.02 -2.32
C LEU A 312 22.06 -23.37 -2.11
N ALA A 313 20.96 -24.08 -2.40
CA ALA A 313 19.61 -23.56 -2.20
C ALA A 313 19.31 -23.26 -0.72
N GLN A 314 19.80 -24.09 0.21
CA GLN A 314 19.68 -23.83 1.65
C GLN A 314 20.44 -22.57 2.07
N SER A 315 21.68 -22.42 1.60
CA SER A 315 22.47 -21.22 1.84
C SER A 315 21.79 -19.96 1.32
N PHE A 316 21.17 -20.02 0.14
CA PHE A 316 20.46 -18.89 -0.45
C PHE A 316 19.17 -18.53 0.32
N ASP A 317 18.49 -19.52 0.87
CA ASP A 317 17.34 -19.28 1.75
C ASP A 317 17.76 -18.61 3.06
N GLU A 318 18.85 -19.03 3.65
CA GLU A 318 19.44 -18.41 4.86
C GLU A 318 19.82 -16.95 4.61
N ILE A 319 20.54 -16.65 3.52
CA ILE A 319 20.91 -15.29 3.13
C ILE A 319 19.67 -14.43 2.84
N ASN A 320 18.66 -15.00 2.17
CA ASN A 320 17.40 -14.30 1.92
C ASN A 320 16.63 -14.03 3.22
N GLN A 321 16.67 -14.93 4.20
CA GLN A 321 16.06 -14.68 5.52
C GLN A 321 16.80 -13.54 6.25
N GLU A 322 18.12 -13.56 6.26
CA GLU A 322 18.95 -12.49 6.83
C GLU A 322 18.63 -11.13 6.17
N ARG A 323 18.51 -11.09 4.84
CA ARG A 323 18.08 -9.89 4.11
C ARG A 323 16.70 -9.41 4.58
N LYS A 324 15.71 -10.31 4.76
CA LYS A 324 14.37 -9.96 5.25
C LYS A 324 14.44 -9.32 6.64
N ASP A 325 15.24 -9.89 7.54
CA ASP A 325 15.38 -9.42 8.91
C ASP A 325 16.05 -8.03 8.95
N PHE A 326 17.07 -7.81 8.12
CA PHE A 326 17.68 -6.48 7.96
C PHE A 326 16.67 -5.45 7.43
N VAL A 327 15.93 -5.81 6.39
CA VAL A 327 14.91 -4.92 5.81
C VAL A 327 13.79 -4.60 6.81
N GLU A 328 13.30 -5.57 7.57
CA GLU A 328 12.23 -5.36 8.56
C GLU A 328 12.68 -4.40 9.66
N ARG A 329 13.87 -4.65 10.24
CA ARG A 329 14.45 -3.81 11.28
C ARG A 329 14.69 -2.38 10.77
N ALA A 330 15.38 -2.22 9.64
CA ALA A 330 15.69 -0.92 9.08
C ALA A 330 14.42 -0.15 8.67
N THR A 331 13.39 -0.84 8.13
CA THR A 331 12.10 -0.21 7.79
C THR A 331 11.38 0.31 9.02
N LYS A 332 11.39 -0.45 10.13
CA LYS A 332 10.80 0.00 11.39
C LYS A 332 11.48 1.24 11.92
N GLU A 333 12.81 1.24 12.00
CA GLU A 333 13.62 2.39 12.43
C GLU A 333 13.42 3.61 11.51
N ALA A 334 13.30 3.37 10.20
CA ALA A 334 13.03 4.43 9.22
C ALA A 334 11.66 5.06 9.42
N LEU A 335 10.62 4.28 9.66
CA LEU A 335 9.26 4.78 9.89
C LEU A 335 9.14 5.60 11.19
N GLU A 336 9.96 5.32 12.20
CA GLU A 336 10.02 6.11 13.43
C GLU A 336 10.63 7.52 13.21
N GLN A 337 11.42 7.71 12.12
CA GLN A 337 12.03 8.98 11.75
C GLN A 337 11.16 9.83 10.81
N VAL A 338 10.03 9.30 10.32
CA VAL A 338 9.18 9.99 9.35
C VAL A 338 8.65 11.30 9.94
N ASP A 339 8.99 12.41 9.30
CA ASP A 339 8.44 13.74 9.57
C ASP A 339 7.60 14.20 8.38
N ASN A 340 6.30 14.35 8.61
CA ASN A 340 5.35 14.76 7.58
C ASN A 340 5.45 16.24 7.19
N SER A 341 6.24 17.06 7.87
CA SER A 341 6.51 18.46 7.52
C SER A 341 7.35 18.61 6.25
N HIS A 342 8.12 17.55 5.88
CA HIS A 342 8.96 17.51 4.69
C HIS A 342 8.24 16.85 3.49
N HIS A 343 8.59 17.29 2.30
CA HIS A 343 8.09 16.72 1.05
C HIS A 343 8.82 15.44 0.64
N VAL A 344 10.11 15.32 0.97
CA VAL A 344 10.96 14.16 0.73
C VAL A 344 11.50 13.65 2.06
N HIS A 345 11.39 12.36 2.32
CA HIS A 345 11.98 11.76 3.52
C HIS A 345 13.45 11.41 3.28
N LEU A 346 14.36 12.02 4.04
CA LEU A 346 15.77 11.63 4.15
C LEU A 346 15.97 10.94 5.50
N LEU A 347 16.11 9.61 5.49
CA LEU A 347 16.11 8.77 6.67
C LEU A 347 17.49 8.14 6.84
N VAL A 348 18.09 8.27 8.02
CA VAL A 348 19.47 7.84 8.27
C VAL A 348 19.49 6.70 9.30
N GLY A 349 20.10 5.58 8.95
CA GLY A 349 20.37 4.50 9.88
C GLY A 349 21.86 4.30 10.12
N GLU A 350 22.24 4.10 11.37
CA GLU A 350 23.56 3.60 11.69
C GLU A 350 23.60 2.10 11.36
N ASP A 351 24.60 1.69 10.58
CA ASP A 351 24.83 0.28 10.21
C ASP A 351 23.72 -0.38 9.37
N TRP A 352 22.84 0.38 8.70
CA TRP A 352 21.98 -0.23 7.69
C TRP A 352 22.83 -0.74 6.53
N HIS A 353 22.60 -2.00 6.15
CA HIS A 353 23.35 -2.60 5.06
C HIS A 353 23.06 -1.91 3.71
N GLU A 354 24.11 -1.50 2.98
CA GLU A 354 23.95 -0.75 1.72
C GLU A 354 23.05 -1.47 0.70
N GLY A 355 23.11 -2.80 0.62
CA GLY A 355 22.34 -3.63 -0.32
C GLY A 355 20.82 -3.62 -0.09
N ILE A 356 20.32 -3.12 1.06
CA ILE A 356 18.90 -3.09 1.36
C ILE A 356 18.28 -1.69 1.30
N LEU A 357 19.06 -0.62 1.17
CA LEU A 357 18.57 0.76 1.28
C LEU A 357 17.46 1.07 0.30
N GLY A 358 17.57 0.60 -0.95
CA GLY A 358 16.53 0.78 -1.96
C GLY A 358 15.22 0.06 -1.61
N ILE A 359 15.29 -1.08 -0.90
CA ILE A 359 14.09 -1.80 -0.43
C ILE A 359 13.43 -1.04 0.71
N VAL A 360 14.23 -0.51 1.65
CA VAL A 360 13.75 0.30 2.77
C VAL A 360 13.07 1.57 2.25
N ALA A 361 13.72 2.31 1.33
CA ALA A 361 13.16 3.49 0.70
C ALA A 361 11.81 3.21 0.02
N GLY A 362 11.72 2.11 -0.74
CA GLY A 362 10.48 1.68 -1.40
C GLY A 362 9.36 1.34 -0.42
N ARG A 363 9.67 0.66 0.70
CA ARG A 363 8.68 0.35 1.74
C ARG A 363 8.15 1.59 2.46
N VAL A 364 9.03 2.54 2.78
CA VAL A 364 8.61 3.80 3.39
C VAL A 364 7.76 4.62 2.42
N LEU A 365 8.16 4.70 1.15
CA LEU A 365 7.35 5.32 0.08
C LEU A 365 5.94 4.70 -0.01
N GLN A 366 5.82 3.37 0.01
CA GLN A 366 4.53 2.69 -0.02
C GLN A 366 3.63 3.02 1.19
N VAL A 367 4.24 3.19 2.37
CA VAL A 367 3.50 3.52 3.60
C VAL A 367 3.09 4.99 3.63
N THR A 368 4.02 5.90 3.28
CA THR A 368 3.84 7.35 3.44
C THR A 368 3.26 8.05 2.21
N GLY A 369 3.39 7.44 1.02
CA GLY A 369 3.07 8.06 -0.27
C GLY A 369 4.08 9.13 -0.71
N LYS A 370 5.17 9.37 0.05
CA LYS A 370 6.15 10.42 -0.23
C LYS A 370 7.48 9.86 -0.73
N PRO A 371 8.15 10.54 -1.67
CA PRO A 371 9.50 10.18 -2.09
C PRO A 371 10.44 10.04 -0.91
N THR A 372 11.27 9.00 -0.94
CA THR A 372 12.10 8.61 0.22
C THR A 372 13.51 8.26 -0.21
N ILE A 373 14.49 8.76 0.52
CA ILE A 373 15.91 8.41 0.41
C ILE A 373 16.35 7.77 1.73
N ALA A 374 16.71 6.48 1.69
CA ALA A 374 17.28 5.77 2.82
C ALA A 374 18.81 5.86 2.76
N LEU A 375 19.43 6.25 3.86
CA LEU A 375 20.82 6.59 3.99
C LEU A 375 21.49 5.75 5.07
N THR A 376 22.76 5.37 4.88
CA THR A 376 23.57 4.71 5.90
C THR A 376 24.93 5.36 6.00
N THR A 377 25.57 5.21 7.17
CA THR A 377 26.96 5.63 7.38
C THR A 377 27.75 4.53 8.07
N LYS A 378 28.95 4.23 7.56
CA LYS A 378 29.88 3.27 8.18
C LYS A 378 31.00 3.93 8.97
N ASN A 379 31.38 5.16 8.62
CA ASN A 379 32.56 5.83 9.18
C ASN A 379 32.27 7.27 9.64
N GLY A 380 31.02 7.62 9.87
CA GLY A 380 30.57 8.87 10.49
C GLY A 380 30.67 10.15 9.65
N SER A 381 31.31 10.15 8.47
CA SER A 381 31.50 11.36 7.66
C SER A 381 30.82 11.32 6.29
N LEU A 382 30.67 10.16 5.69
CA LEU A 382 30.05 9.98 4.36
C LEU A 382 28.76 9.17 4.50
N LEU A 383 27.67 9.72 3.98
CA LEU A 383 26.41 9.02 3.81
C LEU A 383 26.34 8.40 2.43
N LYS A 384 25.92 7.14 2.37
CA LYS A 384 25.52 6.44 1.14
C LYS A 384 24.04 6.16 1.19
N GLY A 385 23.35 6.31 0.08
CA GLY A 385 21.91 6.16 0.04
C GLY A 385 21.34 5.62 -1.25
N SER A 386 20.08 5.21 -1.13
CA SER A 386 19.24 4.87 -2.29
C SER A 386 17.88 5.51 -2.12
N GLY A 387 17.43 6.18 -3.18
CA GLY A 387 16.13 6.86 -3.22
C GLY A 387 15.10 6.11 -4.06
N ARG A 388 13.83 6.29 -3.70
CA ARG A 388 12.66 5.85 -4.46
C ARG A 388 11.64 6.97 -4.52
N SER A 389 11.02 7.14 -5.68
CA SER A 389 10.08 8.22 -5.97
C SER A 389 8.78 7.71 -6.58
N THR A 390 7.78 8.59 -6.57
CA THR A 390 6.54 8.44 -7.32
C THR A 390 6.72 8.98 -8.75
N GLU A 391 5.78 8.68 -9.64
CA GLU A 391 5.75 9.24 -11.00
C GLU A 391 5.70 10.79 -11.02
N SER A 392 5.18 11.39 -9.96
CA SER A 392 5.03 12.85 -9.86
C SER A 392 6.35 13.59 -9.69
N LEU A 393 7.41 12.93 -9.19
CA LEU A 393 8.71 13.57 -8.94
C LEU A 393 9.84 12.81 -9.64
N ASN A 394 10.49 13.47 -10.60
CA ASN A 394 11.76 12.99 -11.15
C ASN A 394 12.90 13.23 -10.14
N MET A 395 13.22 12.17 -9.38
CA MET A 395 14.23 12.25 -8.30
C MET A 395 15.64 12.48 -8.86
N PHE A 396 15.93 11.96 -10.05
CA PHE A 396 17.22 12.20 -10.69
C PHE A 396 17.39 13.68 -11.07
N GLN A 397 16.39 14.32 -11.64
CA GLN A 397 16.44 15.77 -11.97
C GLN A 397 16.55 16.62 -10.71
N MET A 398 15.79 16.29 -9.64
CA MET A 398 15.86 17.00 -8.37
C MET A 398 17.28 16.94 -7.77
N LEU A 399 17.94 15.79 -7.80
CA LEU A 399 19.31 15.63 -7.32
C LEU A 399 20.32 16.28 -8.25
N SER A 400 20.10 16.25 -9.57
CA SER A 400 20.96 16.95 -10.55
C SER A 400 20.97 18.45 -10.33
N HIS A 401 19.82 19.02 -9.93
CA HIS A 401 19.71 20.45 -9.61
C HIS A 401 20.55 20.84 -8.38
N ASN A 402 20.82 19.87 -7.50
CA ASN A 402 21.58 20.03 -6.26
C ASN A 402 22.91 19.26 -6.28
N GLN A 403 23.50 19.08 -7.46
CA GLN A 403 24.67 18.23 -7.65
C GLN A 403 25.88 18.65 -6.82
N GLU A 404 26.02 19.95 -6.52
CA GLU A 404 27.14 20.48 -5.71
C GLU A 404 27.14 20.00 -4.26
N LEU A 405 26.00 19.50 -3.75
CA LEU A 405 25.87 18.92 -2.41
C LEU A 405 26.28 17.45 -2.38
N LEU A 406 26.45 16.81 -3.54
CA LEU A 406 26.66 15.37 -3.69
C LEU A 406 28.11 15.07 -4.05
N THR A 407 28.62 13.93 -3.51
CA THR A 407 29.93 13.40 -3.90
C THR A 407 29.77 12.53 -5.15
N THR A 408 28.79 11.65 -5.16
CA THR A 408 28.40 10.84 -6.32
C THR A 408 26.89 10.67 -6.35
N PHE A 409 26.32 10.63 -7.54
CA PHE A 409 24.93 10.21 -7.70
C PHE A 409 24.73 9.63 -9.11
N GLY A 410 23.70 8.77 -9.22
CA GLY A 410 23.29 8.16 -10.48
C GLY A 410 21.94 7.52 -10.35
N GLY A 411 21.33 7.18 -11.47
CA GLY A 411 20.02 6.55 -11.51
C GLY A 411 19.11 7.16 -12.57
N HIS A 412 17.83 7.04 -12.37
CA HIS A 412 16.80 7.50 -13.29
C HIS A 412 15.60 8.09 -12.53
N HIS A 413 14.51 8.41 -13.22
CA HIS A 413 13.33 9.11 -12.70
C HIS A 413 12.89 8.66 -11.30
N ALA A 414 12.68 7.36 -11.08
CA ALA A 414 12.05 6.81 -9.88
C ALA A 414 13.04 6.19 -8.87
N ALA A 415 14.30 5.98 -9.26
CA ALA A 415 15.28 5.31 -8.43
C ALA A 415 16.67 5.93 -8.60
N VAL A 416 17.33 6.24 -7.48
CA VAL A 416 18.64 6.88 -7.46
C VAL A 416 19.56 6.22 -6.42
N GLY A 417 20.85 6.22 -6.71
CA GLY A 417 21.92 5.98 -5.74
C GLY A 417 22.73 7.25 -5.55
N LEU A 418 23.14 7.57 -4.32
CA LEU A 418 23.89 8.79 -4.03
C LEU A 418 24.85 8.62 -2.87
N SER A 419 25.88 9.49 -2.81
CA SER A 419 26.70 9.66 -1.63
C SER A 419 27.02 11.14 -1.41
N PHE A 420 27.14 11.56 -0.14
CA PHE A 420 27.44 12.93 0.24
C PHE A 420 27.93 13.00 1.71
N SER A 421 28.55 14.15 2.09
CA SER A 421 28.99 14.36 3.48
C SER A 421 27.80 14.50 4.43
N ILE A 422 27.89 13.91 5.62
CA ILE A 422 26.85 14.01 6.66
C ILE A 422 26.54 15.48 7.02
N ASP A 423 27.51 16.38 6.93
CA ASP A 423 27.31 17.80 7.19
C ASP A 423 26.37 18.49 6.20
N GLN A 424 26.13 17.86 5.04
CA GLN A 424 25.21 18.36 4.01
C GLN A 424 23.79 17.83 4.16
N LEU A 425 23.50 16.95 5.12
CA LEU A 425 22.21 16.27 5.24
C LEU A 425 21.05 17.27 5.33
N GLU A 426 21.15 18.24 6.23
CA GLU A 426 20.08 19.21 6.44
C GLU A 426 19.98 20.20 5.28
N THR A 427 21.10 20.57 4.68
CA THR A 427 21.12 21.42 3.46
C THR A 427 20.43 20.73 2.30
N LEU A 428 20.73 19.43 2.08
CA LEU A 428 20.10 18.64 1.02
C LEU A 428 18.60 18.46 1.26
N ARG A 429 18.17 18.25 2.52
CA ARG A 429 16.76 18.16 2.90
C ARG A 429 15.99 19.42 2.50
N GLN A 430 16.51 20.59 2.89
CA GLN A 430 15.90 21.88 2.56
C GLN A 430 15.92 22.15 1.05
N ALA A 431 16.98 21.77 0.36
CA ALA A 431 17.09 21.92 -1.09
C ALA A 431 16.07 21.04 -1.84
N CYS A 432 15.82 19.81 -1.38
CA CYS A 432 14.76 18.96 -1.93
C CYS A 432 13.37 19.55 -1.73
N ASP A 433 13.07 20.04 -0.52
CA ASP A 433 11.77 20.68 -0.25
C ASP A 433 11.58 21.94 -1.10
N GLN A 434 12.63 22.76 -1.23
CA GLN A 434 12.58 23.99 -2.03
C GLN A 434 12.37 23.69 -3.52
N TYR A 435 13.07 22.68 -4.07
CA TYR A 435 12.87 22.25 -5.46
C TYR A 435 11.42 21.88 -5.76
N ILE A 436 10.76 21.17 -4.85
CA ILE A 436 9.35 20.78 -5.02
C ILE A 436 8.43 21.99 -5.03
N ILE A 437 8.73 23.00 -4.18
CA ILE A 437 7.96 24.24 -4.11
C ILE A 437 8.16 25.07 -5.38
N ASP A 438 9.41 25.24 -5.82
CA ASP A 438 9.76 26.07 -6.97
C ASP A 438 9.22 25.51 -8.29
N GLU A 439 9.30 24.18 -8.45
CA GLU A 439 8.76 23.46 -9.62
C GLU A 439 7.25 23.20 -9.51
N GLN A 440 6.59 23.60 -8.41
CA GLN A 440 5.16 23.41 -8.15
C GLN A 440 4.69 21.96 -8.29
N ILE A 441 5.51 21.02 -7.83
CA ILE A 441 5.22 19.57 -7.95
C ILE A 441 4.12 19.21 -6.96
N ASP A 442 3.02 18.68 -7.48
CA ASP A 442 1.87 18.23 -6.67
C ASP A 442 2.07 16.79 -6.18
N LEU A 443 2.54 16.65 -4.94
CA LEU A 443 2.67 15.35 -4.26
C LEU A 443 1.39 14.94 -3.50
N SER A 444 0.32 15.75 -3.55
CA SER A 444 -0.95 15.43 -2.88
C SER A 444 -1.78 14.39 -3.63
N LYS A 445 -1.51 14.20 -4.90
CA LYS A 445 -2.09 13.11 -5.69
C LYS A 445 -1.51 11.80 -5.19
N GLY A 446 -2.36 10.95 -4.65
CA GLY A 446 -1.98 9.60 -4.24
C GLY A 446 -1.34 8.80 -5.38
N ILE A 447 -0.69 7.71 -5.04
CA ILE A 447 -0.19 6.75 -6.05
C ILE A 447 -1.39 6.28 -6.88
N PRO A 448 -1.34 6.32 -8.22
CA PRO A 448 -2.47 5.88 -9.04
C PRO A 448 -2.77 4.38 -8.82
N LEU A 449 -4.04 4.04 -8.64
CA LEU A 449 -4.54 2.68 -8.59
C LEU A 449 -5.47 2.46 -9.79
N MET A 450 -4.96 1.77 -10.80
CA MET A 450 -5.75 1.44 -11.97
C MET A 450 -6.81 0.40 -11.61
N ILE A 451 -8.06 0.67 -11.99
CA ILE A 451 -9.23 -0.20 -11.78
C ILE A 451 -9.69 -0.67 -13.16
N ASP A 452 -9.96 -1.96 -13.31
CA ASP A 452 -10.33 -2.54 -14.61
C ASP A 452 -11.85 -2.48 -14.88
N GLY A 453 -12.65 -2.29 -13.84
CA GLY A 453 -14.11 -2.16 -13.94
C GLY A 453 -14.82 -2.29 -12.60
N SER A 454 -16.13 -2.05 -12.58
CA SER A 454 -16.99 -2.28 -11.42
C SER A 454 -17.71 -3.61 -11.55
N LEU A 455 -17.88 -4.30 -10.42
CA LEU A 455 -18.67 -5.54 -10.32
C LEU A 455 -19.67 -5.44 -9.16
N ASP A 456 -20.80 -6.10 -9.30
CA ASP A 456 -21.68 -6.40 -8.17
C ASP A 456 -21.20 -7.68 -7.45
N VAL A 457 -21.42 -7.76 -6.15
CA VAL A 457 -21.05 -8.92 -5.34
C VAL A 457 -21.62 -10.24 -5.91
N GLY A 458 -22.82 -10.17 -6.48
CA GLY A 458 -23.52 -11.31 -7.07
C GLY A 458 -22.94 -11.79 -8.41
N GLU A 459 -22.10 -11.01 -9.06
CA GLU A 459 -21.43 -11.40 -10.30
C GLU A 459 -20.16 -12.24 -10.04
N VAL A 460 -19.68 -12.28 -8.79
CA VAL A 460 -18.43 -12.96 -8.44
C VAL A 460 -18.68 -14.40 -8.05
N ASP A 461 -18.28 -15.30 -8.91
CA ASP A 461 -18.29 -16.74 -8.67
C ASP A 461 -16.95 -17.40 -9.04
N LEU A 462 -16.83 -18.69 -8.78
CA LEU A 462 -15.63 -19.45 -9.12
C LEU A 462 -15.39 -19.54 -10.64
N ALA A 463 -16.46 -19.49 -11.45
CA ALA A 463 -16.33 -19.55 -12.90
C ALA A 463 -15.70 -18.26 -13.44
N LEU A 464 -16.14 -17.10 -12.95
CA LEU A 464 -15.53 -15.82 -13.29
C LEU A 464 -14.03 -15.81 -12.92
N ILE A 465 -13.68 -16.14 -11.67
CA ILE A 465 -12.27 -16.09 -11.22
C ILE A 465 -11.39 -17.04 -12.04
N LYS A 466 -11.90 -18.26 -12.34
CA LYS A 466 -11.18 -19.19 -13.22
C LYS A 466 -11.01 -18.65 -14.63
N SER A 467 -12.00 -17.94 -15.16
CA SER A 467 -11.90 -17.35 -16.50
C SER A 467 -10.83 -16.24 -16.55
N LEU A 468 -10.61 -15.50 -15.46
CA LEU A 468 -9.58 -14.46 -15.37
C LEU A 468 -8.15 -15.04 -15.44
N LYS A 469 -7.95 -16.32 -15.08
CA LYS A 469 -6.63 -16.97 -15.18
C LYS A 469 -6.07 -17.02 -16.60
N VAL A 470 -6.91 -16.89 -17.62
CA VAL A 470 -6.47 -16.77 -19.02
C VAL A 470 -5.58 -15.55 -19.26
N LEU A 471 -5.73 -14.51 -18.43
CA LEU A 471 -4.91 -13.31 -18.50
C LEU A 471 -3.49 -13.50 -17.95
N ALA A 472 -3.25 -14.53 -17.12
CA ALA A 472 -1.91 -14.83 -16.57
C ALA A 472 -0.93 -15.25 -17.69
N PRO A 473 0.41 -15.08 -17.49
CA PRO A 473 1.07 -14.56 -16.29
C PRO A 473 0.89 -13.05 -16.12
N PHE A 474 0.79 -12.60 -14.87
CA PHE A 474 0.62 -11.20 -14.52
C PHE A 474 1.96 -10.53 -14.19
N GLY A 475 2.06 -9.23 -14.46
CA GLY A 475 3.25 -8.40 -14.19
C GLY A 475 3.13 -7.01 -14.78
N MET A 476 4.27 -6.40 -15.12
CA MET A 476 4.30 -5.08 -15.74
C MET A 476 3.52 -5.07 -17.07
N HIS A 477 2.71 -4.06 -17.28
CA HIS A 477 1.79 -3.87 -18.42
C HIS A 477 0.71 -4.96 -18.60
N ASN A 478 0.70 -5.99 -17.74
CA ASN A 478 -0.39 -6.95 -17.63
C ASN A 478 -0.71 -7.23 -16.16
N PRO A 479 -1.21 -6.25 -15.39
CA PRO A 479 -1.48 -6.42 -13.96
C PRO A 479 -2.65 -7.36 -13.70
N VAL A 480 -2.71 -7.89 -12.47
CA VAL A 480 -3.89 -8.60 -11.95
C VAL A 480 -5.09 -7.66 -12.02
N PRO A 481 -6.24 -8.09 -12.58
CA PRO A 481 -7.42 -7.25 -12.66
C PRO A 481 -7.94 -6.82 -11.28
N ARG A 482 -8.20 -5.51 -11.13
CA ARG A 482 -8.77 -4.90 -9.94
C ARG A 482 -10.17 -4.41 -10.20
N PHE A 483 -11.06 -4.74 -9.30
CA PHE A 483 -12.47 -4.41 -9.42
C PHE A 483 -12.94 -3.51 -8.30
N LEU A 484 -13.79 -2.56 -8.66
CA LEU A 484 -14.50 -1.68 -7.75
C LEU A 484 -15.84 -2.32 -7.36
N PHE A 485 -16.11 -2.36 -6.06
CA PHE A 485 -17.39 -2.74 -5.46
C PHE A 485 -17.96 -1.53 -4.73
N GLU A 486 -19.01 -0.94 -5.27
CA GLU A 486 -19.60 0.28 -4.74
C GLU A 486 -20.72 -0.03 -3.74
N HIS A 487 -20.83 0.81 -2.71
CA HIS A 487 -21.94 0.79 -1.75
C HIS A 487 -22.22 -0.57 -1.10
N VAL A 488 -21.15 -1.30 -0.74
CA VAL A 488 -21.26 -2.56 -0.02
C VAL A 488 -21.27 -2.34 1.49
N LYS A 489 -21.86 -3.26 2.25
CA LYS A 489 -21.81 -3.31 3.70
C LYS A 489 -20.90 -4.43 4.16
N ILE A 490 -20.27 -4.25 5.31
CA ILE A 490 -19.43 -5.27 5.94
C ILE A 490 -20.05 -5.70 7.28
N PRO A 491 -21.00 -6.64 7.26
CA PRO A 491 -21.72 -7.07 8.45
C PRO A 491 -20.87 -7.88 9.43
N ASP A 492 -19.81 -8.53 8.94
CA ASP A 492 -18.89 -9.34 9.75
C ASP A 492 -17.45 -9.07 9.39
N SER A 493 -16.61 -8.87 10.40
CA SER A 493 -15.18 -8.67 10.24
C SER A 493 -14.42 -9.05 11.49
N ARG A 494 -13.18 -9.51 11.30
CA ARG A 494 -12.24 -9.79 12.39
C ARG A 494 -10.82 -9.54 11.99
N SER A 495 -10.03 -9.01 12.92
CA SER A 495 -8.58 -8.93 12.76
C SER A 495 -7.95 -10.31 12.99
N ILE A 496 -7.00 -10.68 12.15
CA ILE A 496 -6.32 -11.98 12.15
C ILE A 496 -4.80 -11.81 12.01
N GLY A 497 -4.07 -12.91 12.20
CA GLY A 497 -2.61 -12.95 12.10
C GLY A 497 -1.90 -12.47 13.36
N ALA A 498 -0.56 -12.48 13.32
CA ALA A 498 0.26 -11.96 14.41
C ALA A 498 -0.04 -10.46 14.61
N GLU A 499 -0.15 -10.03 15.89
CA GLU A 499 -0.49 -8.64 16.25
C GLU A 499 -1.79 -8.11 15.62
N GLN A 500 -2.68 -9.00 15.15
CA GLN A 500 -3.95 -8.64 14.53
C GLN A 500 -3.77 -7.70 13.31
N LYS A 501 -2.70 -7.88 12.55
CA LYS A 501 -2.33 -7.00 11.42
C LYS A 501 -3.27 -7.09 10.22
N HIS A 502 -3.94 -8.21 10.02
CA HIS A 502 -4.74 -8.44 8.82
C HIS A 502 -6.24 -8.43 9.14
N LEU A 503 -7.06 -8.15 8.14
CA LEU A 503 -8.51 -8.11 8.25
C LEU A 503 -9.12 -9.25 7.45
N LYS A 504 -9.93 -10.11 8.07
CA LYS A 504 -10.88 -10.99 7.38
C LYS A 504 -12.29 -10.42 7.52
N PHE A 505 -13.05 -10.36 6.43
CA PHE A 505 -14.38 -9.77 6.41
C PHE A 505 -15.31 -10.48 5.44
N THR A 506 -16.62 -10.21 5.58
CA THR A 506 -17.64 -10.57 4.60
C THR A 506 -18.31 -9.29 4.14
N MET A 507 -18.36 -9.04 2.83
CA MET A 507 -19.11 -7.93 2.26
C MET A 507 -20.43 -8.40 1.68
N THR A 508 -21.44 -7.52 1.72
CA THR A 508 -22.76 -7.77 1.17
C THR A 508 -23.22 -6.62 0.29
N ASN A 509 -23.89 -6.92 -0.81
CA ASN A 509 -24.62 -5.91 -1.59
C ASN A 509 -26.03 -5.63 -1.00
N GLN A 510 -26.77 -4.75 -1.65
CA GLN A 510 -28.13 -4.37 -1.25
C GLN A 510 -29.14 -5.52 -1.33
N THR A 511 -28.88 -6.54 -2.13
CA THR A 511 -29.73 -7.74 -2.30
C THR A 511 -29.41 -8.85 -1.33
N GLY A 512 -28.36 -8.69 -0.48
CA GLY A 512 -27.95 -9.66 0.53
C GLY A 512 -27.01 -10.77 0.03
N GLN A 513 -26.52 -10.69 -1.20
CA GLN A 513 -25.46 -11.59 -1.70
C GLN A 513 -24.14 -11.26 -1.00
N GLN A 514 -23.35 -12.29 -0.75
CA GLN A 514 -22.16 -12.21 0.09
C GLN A 514 -20.90 -12.64 -0.65
N LEU A 515 -19.78 -11.96 -0.35
CA LEU A 515 -18.44 -12.33 -0.80
C LEU A 515 -17.46 -12.22 0.38
N GLU A 516 -16.64 -13.26 0.59
CA GLU A 516 -15.56 -13.21 1.57
C GLU A 516 -14.46 -12.27 1.11
N GLY A 517 -13.77 -11.62 2.07
CA GLY A 517 -12.65 -10.75 1.80
C GLY A 517 -11.51 -10.92 2.79
N ILE A 518 -10.32 -10.62 2.32
CA ILE A 518 -9.11 -10.52 3.12
C ILE A 518 -8.38 -9.21 2.81
N GLY A 519 -7.96 -8.47 3.85
CA GLY A 519 -7.15 -7.27 3.71
C GLY A 519 -5.84 -7.42 4.48
N PHE A 520 -4.74 -7.56 3.78
CA PHE A 520 -3.42 -7.62 4.40
C PHE A 520 -3.03 -6.22 4.93
N ASN A 521 -2.65 -6.15 6.20
CA ASN A 521 -2.33 -4.94 6.96
C ASN A 521 -3.52 -3.99 7.23
N PHE A 522 -4.76 -4.41 6.97
CA PHE A 522 -5.99 -3.65 7.27
C PHE A 522 -6.60 -3.98 8.65
N GLY A 523 -5.92 -4.78 9.48
CA GLY A 523 -6.43 -5.16 10.81
C GLY A 523 -6.79 -3.96 11.71
N PRO A 524 -5.95 -2.91 11.81
CA PRO A 524 -6.26 -1.71 12.59
C PRO A 524 -7.52 -0.96 12.13
N GLU A 525 -7.89 -1.09 10.85
CA GLU A 525 -9.01 -0.38 10.23
C GLU A 525 -10.36 -1.11 10.39
N GLN A 526 -10.39 -2.24 11.10
CA GLN A 526 -11.59 -3.07 11.29
C GLN A 526 -12.82 -2.28 11.75
N GLN A 527 -12.67 -1.41 12.74
CA GLN A 527 -13.78 -0.64 13.27
C GLN A 527 -14.31 0.39 12.27
N GLU A 528 -13.41 0.96 11.49
CA GLU A 528 -13.73 1.99 10.51
C GLU A 528 -14.54 1.42 9.34
N ILE A 529 -14.08 0.31 8.76
CA ILE A 529 -14.66 -0.29 7.56
C ILE A 529 -16.06 -0.86 7.81
N THR A 530 -16.43 -1.16 9.07
CA THR A 530 -17.73 -1.74 9.44
C THR A 530 -18.82 -0.72 9.74
N THR A 531 -18.50 0.58 9.77
CA THR A 531 -19.44 1.60 10.26
C THR A 531 -20.45 2.06 9.24
N ASP A 532 -20.23 1.84 7.95
CA ASP A 532 -21.04 2.44 6.89
C ASP A 532 -21.00 1.67 5.56
N ASP A 533 -21.71 2.20 4.56
CA ASP A 533 -21.55 1.77 3.18
C ASP A 533 -20.15 2.16 2.70
N VAL A 534 -19.43 1.17 2.18
CA VAL A 534 -18.03 1.28 1.77
C VAL A 534 -17.92 1.02 0.28
N SER A 535 -17.07 1.74 -0.41
CA SER A 535 -16.60 1.34 -1.73
C SER A 535 -15.22 0.69 -1.59
N LEU A 536 -15.05 -0.50 -2.14
CA LEU A 536 -13.84 -1.31 -2.05
C LEU A 536 -13.21 -1.50 -3.42
N VAL A 537 -11.89 -1.49 -3.47
CA VAL A 537 -11.12 -1.96 -4.64
C VAL A 537 -10.29 -3.16 -4.24
N GLY A 538 -10.33 -4.22 -5.05
CA GLY A 538 -9.55 -5.40 -4.77
C GLY A 538 -9.42 -6.36 -5.94
N GLU A 539 -8.58 -7.36 -5.75
CA GLU A 539 -8.29 -8.44 -6.69
C GLU A 539 -9.10 -9.68 -6.33
N LEU A 540 -9.61 -10.40 -7.32
CA LEU A 540 -10.40 -11.60 -7.08
C LEU A 540 -9.49 -12.83 -6.96
N THR A 541 -9.66 -13.58 -5.89
CA THR A 541 -8.89 -14.78 -5.57
C THR A 541 -9.78 -15.95 -5.20
N ILE A 542 -9.20 -17.15 -5.14
CA ILE A 542 -9.88 -18.35 -4.64
C ILE A 542 -9.25 -18.72 -3.30
N ASN A 543 -10.06 -18.74 -2.25
CA ASN A 543 -9.63 -19.27 -0.96
C ASN A 543 -9.88 -20.79 -0.92
N GLU A 544 -8.80 -21.56 -0.79
CA GLU A 544 -8.86 -23.03 -0.67
C GLU A 544 -8.57 -23.45 0.76
N TRP A 545 -9.58 -24.02 1.41
CA TRP A 545 -9.45 -24.52 2.78
C TRP A 545 -10.22 -25.82 2.98
N ASN A 546 -9.56 -26.85 3.52
CA ASN A 546 -10.14 -28.18 3.76
C ASN A 546 -10.88 -28.78 2.55
N GLY A 547 -10.32 -28.61 1.35
CA GLY A 547 -10.90 -29.12 0.10
C GLY A 547 -12.11 -28.34 -0.43
N LYS A 548 -12.44 -27.19 0.19
CA LYS A 548 -13.45 -26.26 -0.31
C LYS A 548 -12.77 -25.06 -0.95
N SER A 549 -13.21 -24.71 -2.15
CA SER A 549 -12.81 -23.49 -2.86
C SER A 549 -13.96 -22.49 -2.80
N VAL A 550 -13.68 -21.27 -2.34
CA VAL A 550 -14.66 -20.18 -2.28
C VAL A 550 -14.09 -18.91 -2.93
N PRO A 551 -14.93 -18.11 -3.63
CA PRO A 551 -14.54 -16.82 -4.12
C PRO A 551 -14.15 -15.89 -2.98
N GLN A 552 -13.11 -15.12 -3.17
CA GLN A 552 -12.63 -14.14 -2.19
C GLN A 552 -12.10 -12.89 -2.89
N ILE A 553 -12.31 -11.71 -2.29
CA ILE A 553 -11.62 -10.48 -2.68
C ILE A 553 -10.40 -10.25 -1.78
N GLN A 554 -9.26 -9.91 -2.38
CA GLN A 554 -8.11 -9.37 -1.68
C GLN A 554 -8.15 -7.86 -1.75
N LEU A 555 -8.46 -7.23 -0.63
CA LEU A 555 -8.61 -5.78 -0.51
C LEU A 555 -7.29 -5.06 -0.79
N GLN A 556 -7.35 -4.07 -1.69
CA GLN A 556 -6.23 -3.18 -2.02
C GLN A 556 -6.43 -1.79 -1.42
N ASP A 557 -7.66 -1.27 -1.47
CA ASP A 557 -8.01 0.03 -0.91
C ASP A 557 -9.52 0.12 -0.67
N TYR A 558 -9.93 1.11 0.12
CA TYR A 558 -11.34 1.43 0.34
C TYR A 558 -11.57 2.91 0.60
N GLN A 559 -12.79 3.37 0.34
CA GLN A 559 -13.23 4.71 0.68
C GLN A 559 -14.62 4.70 1.31
N ILE A 560 -14.87 5.71 2.15
CA ILE A 560 -16.17 5.96 2.77
C ILE A 560 -16.53 7.41 2.51
N THR A 561 -17.48 7.64 1.62
CA THR A 561 -17.90 8.99 1.20
C THR A 561 -18.92 9.64 2.11
N SER A 562 -19.66 8.84 2.89
CA SER A 562 -20.59 9.33 3.91
C SER A 562 -19.87 9.69 5.21
N PHE A 563 -20.49 10.50 6.05
CA PHE A 563 -19.97 10.70 7.39
C PHE A 563 -20.12 9.42 8.24
N GLN A 564 -19.17 9.17 9.10
CA GLN A 564 -19.15 8.00 9.98
C GLN A 564 -19.60 8.38 11.40
N LEU A 565 -20.52 7.61 11.94
CA LEU A 565 -21.00 7.77 13.31
C LEU A 565 -20.57 6.57 14.14
N PHE A 566 -19.68 6.78 15.12
CA PHE A 566 -19.16 5.75 16.00
C PHE A 566 -19.90 5.75 17.35
N ASP A 567 -20.35 4.56 17.80
CA ASP A 567 -21.05 4.38 19.06
C ASP A 567 -20.08 4.21 20.23
N PHE A 568 -20.02 5.24 21.07
CA PHE A 568 -19.25 5.23 22.32
C PHE A 568 -20.15 5.37 23.56
N ARG A 569 -21.46 5.17 23.40
CA ARG A 569 -22.42 5.20 24.49
C ARG A 569 -22.18 4.04 25.44
N GLY A 570 -22.32 4.26 26.75
CA GLY A 570 -22.20 3.22 27.78
C GLY A 570 -20.81 2.64 28.03
N LYS A 571 -19.79 3.02 27.25
CA LYS A 571 -18.41 2.60 27.51
C LYS A 571 -17.85 3.32 28.74
N LYS A 572 -17.54 2.57 29.81
CA LYS A 572 -17.04 3.11 31.09
C LYS A 572 -15.61 3.66 31.04
N HIS A 573 -14.86 3.41 29.96
CA HIS A 573 -13.44 3.78 29.89
C HIS A 573 -13.23 5.02 29.02
N HIS A 574 -13.52 6.19 29.61
CA HIS A 574 -13.17 7.49 29.01
C HIS A 574 -11.66 7.75 28.91
N GLN A 575 -10.86 6.95 29.61
CA GLN A 575 -9.39 7.07 29.68
C GLN A 575 -8.64 6.49 28.48
N GLN A 576 -9.31 5.87 27.50
CA GLN A 576 -8.66 5.18 26.36
C GLN A 576 -9.00 5.75 24.98
N LEU A 577 -9.61 6.93 24.90
CA LEU A 577 -9.80 7.62 23.63
C LEU A 577 -8.52 8.40 23.28
N ASN A 578 -7.43 7.68 23.04
CA ASN A 578 -6.23 8.27 22.43
C ASN A 578 -6.46 8.34 20.92
N PHE A 579 -7.11 9.42 20.49
CA PHE A 579 -7.18 9.72 19.07
C PHE A 579 -5.79 10.21 18.60
N THR A 580 -5.25 9.55 17.59
CA THR A 580 -4.02 9.98 16.91
C THR A 580 -4.28 11.16 15.98
N GLU A 581 -5.52 11.29 15.49
CA GLU A 581 -5.94 12.39 14.64
C GLU A 581 -6.47 13.57 15.45
N PRO A 582 -6.33 14.81 14.93
CA PRO A 582 -6.87 16.00 15.59
C PRO A 582 -8.37 15.86 15.89
N THR A 583 -8.75 16.04 17.13
CA THR A 583 -10.10 15.76 17.62
C THR A 583 -10.64 16.92 18.47
N ILE A 584 -11.91 17.28 18.28
CA ILE A 584 -12.60 18.29 19.06
C ILE A 584 -13.65 17.60 19.95
N TYR A 585 -13.62 17.90 21.23
CA TYR A 585 -14.63 17.45 22.17
C TYR A 585 -15.68 18.56 22.37
N ILE A 586 -16.95 18.24 22.10
CA ILE A 586 -18.08 19.14 22.30
C ILE A 586 -18.83 18.72 23.57
N THR A 587 -18.97 19.63 24.51
CA THR A 587 -19.74 19.41 25.74
C THR A 587 -20.80 20.48 25.93
N PHE A 588 -21.98 20.06 26.43
CA PHE A 588 -23.10 20.92 26.78
C PHE A 588 -23.26 21.08 28.32
N SER A 589 -22.44 20.34 29.08
CA SER A 589 -22.38 20.39 30.55
C SER A 589 -21.08 21.04 31.04
N LYS A 590 -21.20 22.12 31.82
CA LYS A 590 -20.07 22.79 32.46
C LYS A 590 -19.25 21.85 33.37
N LYS A 591 -19.90 20.83 33.94
CA LYS A 591 -19.24 19.81 34.73
C LYS A 591 -18.32 18.93 33.88
N LEU A 592 -18.80 18.44 32.78
CA LEU A 592 -18.01 17.60 31.84
C LEU A 592 -16.95 18.39 31.14
N TYR A 593 -17.21 19.65 30.78
CA TYR A 593 -16.17 20.55 30.25
C TYR A 593 -14.93 20.58 31.13
N LYS A 594 -15.13 20.82 32.47
CA LYS A 594 -14.01 20.85 33.41
C LYS A 594 -13.25 19.52 33.50
N VAL A 595 -13.98 18.39 33.42
CA VAL A 595 -13.38 17.06 33.48
C VAL A 595 -12.55 16.79 32.23
N PHE A 596 -13.12 16.97 31.06
CA PHE A 596 -12.44 16.69 29.77
C PHE A 596 -11.29 17.65 29.49
N SER A 597 -11.40 18.93 29.83
CA SER A 597 -10.31 19.90 29.70
C SER A 597 -9.07 19.58 30.57
N GLN A 598 -9.20 18.71 31.56
CA GLN A 598 -8.09 18.23 32.38
C GLN A 598 -7.54 16.87 31.95
N GLN A 599 -8.29 16.13 31.11
CA GLN A 599 -7.98 14.76 30.74
C GLN A 599 -7.38 14.65 29.32
N THR A 600 -7.54 15.66 28.49
CA THR A 600 -7.05 15.65 27.12
C THR A 600 -6.29 16.94 26.78
N ASN A 601 -5.29 16.82 25.90
CA ASN A 601 -4.59 17.97 25.30
C ASN A 601 -5.31 18.47 24.02
N GLN A 602 -6.37 17.80 23.61
CA GLN A 602 -7.17 18.17 22.43
C GLN A 602 -8.16 19.30 22.78
N PRO A 603 -8.62 20.10 21.82
CA PRO A 603 -9.59 21.15 22.04
C PRO A 603 -10.90 20.62 22.67
N VAL A 604 -11.37 21.27 23.73
CA VAL A 604 -12.67 20.99 24.36
C VAL A 604 -13.51 22.26 24.30
N ILE A 605 -14.67 22.22 23.69
CA ILE A 605 -15.57 23.36 23.53
C ILE A 605 -16.79 23.16 24.41
N TYR A 606 -17.09 24.15 25.27
CA TYR A 606 -18.33 24.19 26.03
C TYR A 606 -19.38 25.02 25.29
N VAL A 607 -20.53 24.45 25.04
CA VAL A 607 -21.64 25.07 24.31
C VAL A 607 -22.83 25.23 25.25
N GLU A 608 -22.98 26.39 25.86
CA GLU A 608 -24.17 26.76 26.65
C GLU A 608 -25.28 27.31 25.77
N GLN A 609 -24.89 28.05 24.72
CA GLN A 609 -25.74 28.50 23.61
C GLN A 609 -25.02 28.23 22.30
N PHE A 610 -25.73 28.09 21.19
CA PHE A 610 -25.12 27.78 19.90
C PHE A 610 -24.07 28.82 19.47
N GLN A 611 -24.33 30.10 19.80
CA GLN A 611 -23.39 31.20 19.52
C GLN A 611 -22.00 31.01 20.17
N ASP A 612 -21.88 30.22 21.21
CA ASP A 612 -20.57 29.95 21.86
C ASP A 612 -19.72 29.07 20.94
N PHE A 613 -20.35 28.12 20.23
CA PHE A 613 -19.66 27.33 19.21
C PHE A 613 -19.26 28.21 18.01
N GLU A 614 -20.18 29.05 17.50
CA GLU A 614 -19.89 29.93 16.37
C GLU A 614 -18.69 30.84 16.61
N LYS A 615 -18.52 31.36 17.82
CA LYS A 615 -17.39 32.22 18.19
C LYS A 615 -16.05 31.50 18.30
N THR A 616 -16.11 30.20 18.66
CA THR A 616 -14.90 29.40 18.90
C THR A 616 -14.49 28.63 17.65
N PHE A 617 -15.40 28.50 16.69
CA PHE A 617 -15.17 27.73 15.46
C PHE A 617 -14.11 28.42 14.59
N ASP A 618 -13.09 27.64 14.19
CA ASP A 618 -12.03 28.04 13.27
C ASP A 618 -12.05 27.11 12.06
N GLU A 619 -11.56 27.58 10.91
CA GLU A 619 -11.51 26.77 9.69
C GLU A 619 -10.62 25.53 9.82
N SER A 620 -9.61 25.55 10.68
CA SER A 620 -8.77 24.39 11.02
C SER A 620 -9.59 23.22 11.58
N PHE A 621 -10.77 23.49 12.15
CA PHE A 621 -11.65 22.45 12.69
C PHE A 621 -12.31 21.59 11.62
N LYS A 622 -12.37 22.04 10.37
CA LYS A 622 -12.96 21.29 9.24
C LYS A 622 -12.25 19.97 8.94
N THR A 623 -11.02 19.82 9.35
CA THR A 623 -10.20 18.60 9.15
C THR A 623 -10.16 17.71 10.38
N MET A 624 -10.82 18.11 11.48
CA MET A 624 -10.79 17.38 12.75
C MET A 624 -11.97 16.43 12.89
N GLN A 625 -11.86 15.47 13.83
CA GLN A 625 -12.94 14.59 14.24
C GLN A 625 -13.76 15.26 15.36
N LEU A 626 -15.05 14.93 15.49
CA LEU A 626 -15.88 15.44 16.58
C LEU A 626 -16.29 14.35 17.56
N VAL A 627 -16.21 14.64 18.84
CA VAL A 627 -16.75 13.83 19.94
C VAL A 627 -17.88 14.61 20.63
N PHE A 628 -19.11 14.13 20.50
CA PHE A 628 -20.22 14.64 21.30
C PHE A 628 -20.20 13.93 22.65
N VAL A 629 -19.72 14.63 23.69
CA VAL A 629 -19.49 14.06 25.03
C VAL A 629 -20.80 13.79 25.75
N ASP A 630 -21.73 14.74 25.73
CA ASP A 630 -23.00 14.65 26.43
C ASP A 630 -24.19 15.11 25.53
N VAL A 631 -25.38 15.03 26.09
CA VAL A 631 -26.63 15.34 25.38
C VAL A 631 -26.89 16.85 25.39
N PRO A 632 -27.11 17.48 24.21
CA PRO A 632 -27.43 18.90 24.14
C PRO A 632 -28.84 19.22 24.68
N HIS A 633 -29.03 20.44 25.09
CA HIS A 633 -30.37 20.95 25.48
C HIS A 633 -31.31 21.01 24.26
N GLU A 634 -30.78 21.32 23.09
CA GLU A 634 -31.50 21.33 21.82
C GLU A 634 -30.76 20.43 20.81
N LEU A 635 -31.41 19.39 20.31
CA LEU A 635 -30.80 18.43 19.38
C LEU A 635 -30.34 19.08 18.08
N ASP A 636 -31.02 20.13 17.63
CA ASP A 636 -30.67 20.84 16.40
C ASP A 636 -29.27 21.49 16.45
N TRP A 637 -28.73 21.75 17.64
CA TRP A 637 -27.34 22.22 17.76
C TRP A 637 -26.34 21.21 17.19
N MET A 638 -26.57 19.93 17.37
CA MET A 638 -25.70 18.90 16.77
C MET A 638 -25.70 19.02 15.24
N LYS A 639 -26.89 19.16 14.62
CA LYS A 639 -26.97 19.34 13.15
C LYS A 639 -26.26 20.61 12.68
N GLN A 640 -26.45 21.71 13.38
CA GLN A 640 -25.82 22.99 13.06
C GLN A 640 -24.30 22.93 13.19
N ILE A 641 -23.78 22.31 14.26
CA ILE A 641 -22.34 22.08 14.47
C ILE A 641 -21.77 21.25 13.32
N LEU A 642 -22.44 20.16 12.96
CA LEU A 642 -21.99 19.28 11.87
C LEU A 642 -22.02 19.98 10.51
N LYS A 643 -23.02 20.81 10.27
CA LYS A 643 -23.13 21.60 9.02
C LYS A 643 -21.99 22.63 8.89
N MET A 644 -21.61 23.29 10.00
CA MET A 644 -20.52 24.24 10.02
C MET A 644 -19.16 23.57 9.89
N SER A 645 -18.93 22.52 10.67
CA SER A 645 -17.63 21.85 10.78
C SER A 645 -17.30 20.98 9.56
N ARG A 646 -18.31 20.49 8.81
CA ARG A 646 -18.14 19.56 7.66
C ARG A 646 -17.29 18.34 7.98
N VAL A 647 -17.27 17.91 9.23
CA VAL A 647 -16.47 16.77 9.67
C VAL A 647 -17.02 15.47 9.10
N SER A 648 -16.11 14.54 8.94
CA SER A 648 -16.41 13.22 8.39
C SER A 648 -16.54 12.12 9.44
N ARG A 649 -16.02 12.33 10.65
CA ARG A 649 -16.04 11.35 11.74
C ARG A 649 -16.62 11.95 13.02
N ILE A 650 -17.63 11.27 13.54
CA ILE A 650 -18.41 11.69 14.72
C ILE A 650 -18.41 10.54 15.72
N TYR A 651 -18.03 10.83 16.95
CA TYR A 651 -18.07 9.88 18.05
C TYR A 651 -19.15 10.32 19.03
N LEU A 652 -20.14 9.44 19.26
CA LEU A 652 -21.26 9.71 20.15
C LEU A 652 -21.06 9.05 21.49
N MET A 653 -20.74 9.83 22.53
CA MET A 653 -20.67 9.34 23.91
C MET A 653 -22.00 9.51 24.63
N ALA A 654 -22.73 10.58 24.34
CA ALA A 654 -24.06 10.90 24.88
C ALA A 654 -24.19 10.67 26.38
N GLN A 655 -23.21 11.14 27.16
CA GLN A 655 -23.28 11.04 28.65
C GLN A 655 -24.45 11.83 29.15
N THR A 656 -25.08 11.30 30.22
CA THR A 656 -26.25 11.90 30.86
C THR A 656 -25.92 12.17 32.33
N PRO A 657 -25.19 13.27 32.68
CA PRO A 657 -24.72 13.53 34.06
C PRO A 657 -25.85 13.66 35.10
N GLU A 658 -27.05 13.99 34.66
CA GLU A 658 -28.23 14.17 35.50
C GLU A 658 -29.19 12.98 35.42
N GLU A 659 -28.96 12.06 34.47
CA GLU A 659 -29.85 10.91 34.22
C GLU A 659 -31.33 11.32 34.14
N ALA A 660 -31.63 12.44 33.47
CA ALA A 660 -32.96 13.05 33.50
C ALA A 660 -34.03 12.09 32.95
N TYR A 661 -33.69 11.27 31.96
CA TYR A 661 -34.61 10.27 31.40
C TYR A 661 -34.95 9.13 32.39
N LEU A 662 -34.05 8.78 33.30
CA LEU A 662 -34.30 7.77 34.34
C LEU A 662 -35.03 8.39 35.56
N ASN A 663 -34.60 9.58 35.98
CA ASN A 663 -35.18 10.26 37.15
C ASN A 663 -36.51 10.93 36.84
N GLY A 664 -36.80 11.22 35.57
CA GLY A 664 -38.04 11.87 35.16
C GLY A 664 -38.16 13.34 35.55
N ILE A 665 -39.34 13.87 35.39
CA ILE A 665 -39.69 15.27 35.69
C ILE A 665 -40.49 15.44 36.99
N GLY A 666 -40.91 14.35 37.57
CA GLY A 666 -41.82 14.31 38.73
C GLY A 666 -43.31 14.29 38.33
N SER A 667 -44.06 13.40 38.96
CA SER A 667 -45.50 13.32 38.74
C SER A 667 -46.22 14.44 39.48
N ARG A 668 -47.44 14.78 38.99
CA ARG A 668 -48.31 15.75 39.70
C ARG A 668 -48.56 15.36 41.15
N GLU A 669 -48.63 14.08 41.45
CA GLU A 669 -48.77 13.55 42.81
C GLU A 669 -47.51 13.84 43.65
N GLN A 670 -46.32 13.64 43.10
CA GLN A 670 -45.08 13.94 43.77
C GLN A 670 -44.93 15.44 44.07
N TYR A 671 -45.25 16.30 43.11
CA TYR A 671 -45.30 17.75 43.33
C TYR A 671 -46.32 18.11 44.42
N GLY A 672 -47.48 17.48 44.41
CA GLY A 672 -48.50 17.67 45.42
C GLY A 672 -48.07 17.24 46.83
N LYS A 673 -47.35 16.09 46.94
CA LYS A 673 -46.79 15.61 48.23
C LYS A 673 -45.73 16.57 48.74
N LEU A 674 -44.82 17.03 47.91
CA LEU A 674 -43.80 17.98 48.28
C LEU A 674 -44.41 19.33 48.71
N PHE A 675 -45.34 19.86 47.93
CA PHE A 675 -46.00 21.11 48.25
C PHE A 675 -46.78 21.05 49.57
N LYS A 676 -47.51 19.96 49.85
CA LYS A 676 -48.22 19.73 51.09
C LYS A 676 -47.25 19.66 52.27
N LEU A 677 -46.11 18.99 52.14
CA LEU A 677 -45.09 18.91 53.16
C LEU A 677 -44.55 20.31 53.53
N ILE A 678 -44.15 21.08 52.52
CA ILE A 678 -43.63 22.44 52.69
C ILE A 678 -44.67 23.34 53.35
N LYS A 679 -45.91 23.26 52.90
CA LYS A 679 -46.99 24.05 53.46
C LYS A 679 -47.31 23.70 54.96
N THR A 680 -47.18 22.42 55.34
CA THR A 680 -47.41 21.92 56.67
C THR A 680 -46.26 22.31 57.61
N GLN A 681 -45.03 22.23 57.16
CA GLN A 681 -43.87 22.57 58.03
C GLN A 681 -43.53 24.06 58.08
N LYS A 682 -44.11 24.87 57.17
CA LYS A 682 -43.89 26.31 56.93
C LYS A 682 -42.44 26.69 56.58
N THR A 683 -41.44 26.03 57.15
CA THR A 683 -40.03 26.22 56.94
C THR A 683 -39.30 24.89 56.76
N LEU A 684 -38.34 24.78 55.87
CA LEU A 684 -37.53 23.59 55.65
C LEU A 684 -36.07 23.98 55.36
N ASP A 685 -35.14 23.51 56.22
CA ASP A 685 -33.70 23.72 55.92
C ASP A 685 -33.24 22.77 54.81
N VAL A 686 -33.07 23.32 53.61
CA VAL A 686 -32.72 22.54 52.43
C VAL A 686 -31.22 22.17 52.40
N ARG A 687 -30.38 22.73 53.28
CA ARG A 687 -28.94 22.38 53.36
C ARG A 687 -28.75 21.01 54.03
N TYR A 688 -29.54 20.70 55.03
CA TYR A 688 -29.31 19.54 55.91
C TYR A 688 -30.47 18.53 55.93
N LYS A 689 -31.68 18.89 55.52
CA LYS A 689 -32.87 18.03 55.64
C LYS A 689 -33.37 17.40 54.33
N LEU A 690 -32.71 17.69 53.19
CA LEU A 690 -33.18 17.15 51.90
C LEU A 690 -33.15 15.62 51.81
N ASP A 691 -32.17 14.96 52.45
CA ASP A 691 -32.13 13.50 52.52
C ASP A 691 -33.29 12.90 53.29
N ALA A 692 -33.66 13.51 54.45
CA ALA A 692 -34.83 13.10 55.24
C ALA A 692 -36.14 13.32 54.45
N VAL A 693 -36.26 14.42 53.73
CA VAL A 693 -37.42 14.70 52.85
C VAL A 693 -37.51 13.69 51.72
N ALA A 694 -36.38 13.35 51.07
CA ALA A 694 -36.33 12.35 50.02
C ALA A 694 -36.80 10.97 50.54
N GLN A 695 -36.33 10.55 51.70
CA GLN A 695 -36.77 9.30 52.35
C GLN A 695 -38.27 9.32 52.69
N TYR A 696 -38.76 10.42 53.26
CA TYR A 696 -40.17 10.55 53.65
C TYR A 696 -41.11 10.58 52.43
N THR A 697 -40.76 11.34 51.39
CA THR A 697 -41.61 11.49 50.22
C THR A 697 -41.45 10.33 49.20
N LYS A 698 -40.40 9.52 49.38
CA LYS A 698 -39.94 8.49 48.40
C LYS A 698 -39.64 9.10 47.02
N ILE A 699 -39.13 10.33 47.01
CA ILE A 699 -38.72 11.03 45.81
C ILE A 699 -37.16 11.05 45.80
N PRO A 700 -36.49 10.65 44.71
CA PRO A 700 -35.03 10.74 44.61
C PRO A 700 -34.53 12.16 44.93
N LYS A 701 -33.43 12.29 45.65
CA LYS A 701 -32.89 13.59 46.09
C LYS A 701 -32.64 14.54 44.90
N SER A 702 -32.11 14.04 43.81
CA SER A 702 -31.86 14.81 42.55
C SER A 702 -33.18 15.41 42.00
N LEU A 703 -34.22 14.59 41.94
CA LEU A 703 -35.54 15.01 41.49
C LEU A 703 -36.18 16.00 42.49
N LEU A 704 -36.00 15.76 43.78
CA LEU A 704 -36.50 16.65 44.82
C LEU A 704 -35.89 18.07 44.73
N ILE A 705 -34.56 18.15 44.52
CA ILE A 705 -33.87 19.43 44.30
C ILE A 705 -34.44 20.15 43.09
N PHE A 706 -34.62 19.44 41.98
CA PHE A 706 -35.25 19.99 40.77
C PHE A 706 -36.66 20.51 41.04
N MET A 707 -37.49 19.74 41.72
CA MET A 707 -38.85 20.16 42.07
C MET A 707 -38.89 21.41 42.95
N VAL A 708 -37.96 21.55 43.89
CA VAL A 708 -37.80 22.75 44.71
C VAL A 708 -37.40 23.96 43.85
N GLN A 709 -36.52 23.79 42.90
CA GLN A 709 -36.11 24.85 41.96
C GLN A 709 -37.30 25.31 41.10
N VAL A 710 -38.12 24.37 40.59
CA VAL A 710 -39.36 24.69 39.87
C VAL A 710 -40.34 25.50 40.76
N PHE A 711 -40.50 25.12 42.04
CA PHE A 711 -41.33 25.88 42.95
C PHE A 711 -40.77 27.28 43.27
N LEU A 712 -39.46 27.45 43.32
CA LEU A 712 -38.82 28.76 43.43
C LEU A 712 -39.11 29.66 42.22
N GLU A 713 -38.92 29.13 41.05
CA GLU A 713 -39.16 29.87 39.80
C GLU A 713 -40.61 30.31 39.67
N LEU A 714 -41.56 29.42 40.00
CA LEU A 714 -42.97 29.70 39.99
C LEU A 714 -43.45 30.59 41.16
N LYS A 715 -42.54 30.94 42.10
CA LYS A 715 -42.86 31.72 43.29
C LYS A 715 -43.88 31.02 44.19
N PHE A 716 -43.81 29.69 44.30
CA PHE A 716 -44.57 28.94 45.32
C PHE A 716 -43.88 28.93 46.67
N VAL A 717 -42.59 29.07 46.68
CA VAL A 717 -41.69 29.09 47.83
C VAL A 717 -40.63 30.16 47.65
N THR A 718 -40.00 30.56 48.80
CA THR A 718 -38.79 31.38 48.81
C THR A 718 -37.68 30.65 49.57
N ILE A 719 -36.42 30.93 49.28
CA ILE A 719 -35.29 30.45 50.10
C ILE A 719 -34.55 31.66 50.64
N ASP A 720 -34.40 31.67 51.94
CA ASP A 720 -33.60 32.67 52.65
C ASP A 720 -32.59 31.94 53.55
N ASN A 721 -31.31 32.24 53.44
CA ASN A 721 -30.21 31.60 54.18
C ASN A 721 -30.29 30.06 54.23
N GLY A 722 -30.69 29.41 53.13
CA GLY A 722 -30.84 27.96 53.02
C GLY A 722 -32.09 27.38 53.70
N ILE A 723 -32.99 28.25 54.15
CA ILE A 723 -34.30 27.88 54.66
C ILE A 723 -35.37 28.17 53.61
N LEU A 724 -36.04 27.14 53.18
CA LEU A 724 -37.17 27.20 52.25
C LEU A 724 -38.43 27.56 53.03
N ASN A 725 -39.10 28.63 52.61
CA ASN A 725 -40.33 29.13 53.22
C ASN A 725 -41.50 28.99 52.23
N SER A 726 -42.66 28.55 52.73
CA SER A 726 -43.89 28.56 51.94
C SER A 726 -44.50 29.94 51.88
N LEU A 727 -44.97 30.34 50.69
CA LEU A 727 -45.79 31.56 50.56
C LEU A 727 -47.25 31.30 51.02
N GLU A 728 -47.83 32.26 51.70
CA GLU A 728 -49.19 32.09 52.27
C GLU A 728 -50.28 31.99 51.20
N ASN A 729 -50.17 32.80 50.11
CA ASN A 729 -51.08 32.79 48.99
C ASN A 729 -50.31 32.78 47.64
N PRO A 730 -49.75 31.65 47.22
CA PRO A 730 -49.06 31.58 45.94
C PRO A 730 -50.08 31.72 44.79
N MET A 731 -49.74 32.44 43.73
CA MET A 731 -50.56 32.48 42.50
C MET A 731 -50.76 31.06 41.99
N ASN A 732 -51.95 30.75 41.50
CA ASN A 732 -52.19 29.48 40.84
C ASN A 732 -51.54 29.49 39.45
N ARG A 733 -50.41 28.76 39.32
CA ARG A 733 -49.63 28.62 38.09
C ARG A 733 -49.50 27.17 37.70
N SER A 734 -49.41 26.92 36.38
CA SER A 734 -49.09 25.59 35.87
C SER A 734 -47.59 25.31 36.04
N LEU A 735 -47.21 24.06 36.32
CA LEU A 735 -45.80 23.64 36.31
C LEU A 735 -45.15 23.90 34.94
N SER A 736 -45.93 23.82 33.86
CA SER A 736 -45.49 24.10 32.47
C SER A 736 -45.12 25.58 32.21
N GLU A 737 -45.42 26.50 33.13
CA GLU A 737 -44.95 27.89 33.06
C GLU A 737 -43.51 28.07 33.51
N SER A 738 -42.93 27.06 34.22
CA SER A 738 -41.53 27.08 34.59
C SER A 738 -40.61 26.74 33.40
N LEU A 739 -39.66 27.61 33.14
CA LEU A 739 -38.65 27.38 32.10
C LEU A 739 -37.76 26.17 32.45
N LEU A 740 -37.45 26.00 33.75
CA LEU A 740 -36.69 24.83 34.23
C LEU A 740 -37.44 23.54 33.95
N TYR A 741 -38.78 23.54 34.17
CA TYR A 741 -39.64 22.39 33.89
C TYR A 741 -39.65 22.05 32.39
N GLN A 742 -39.79 23.04 31.54
CA GLN A 742 -39.80 22.88 30.08
C GLN A 742 -38.42 22.38 29.58
N LYS A 743 -37.30 22.97 30.07
CA LYS A 743 -35.96 22.55 29.71
C LYS A 743 -35.68 21.09 30.08
N ARG A 744 -36.11 20.67 31.29
CA ARG A 744 -35.93 19.29 31.73
C ARG A 744 -36.80 18.32 30.91
N GLN A 745 -38.01 18.71 30.56
CA GLN A 745 -38.86 17.92 29.66
C GLN A 745 -38.23 17.72 28.29
N GLN A 746 -37.62 18.76 27.74
CA GLN A 746 -36.88 18.67 26.48
C GLN A 746 -35.64 17.81 26.62
N LEU A 747 -34.89 17.98 27.72
CA LEU A 747 -33.70 17.18 27.99
C LEU A 747 -34.01 15.68 28.08
N ILE A 748 -35.10 15.30 28.74
CA ILE A 748 -35.58 13.90 28.85
C ILE A 748 -35.77 13.32 27.45
N LYS A 749 -36.47 14.03 26.55
CA LYS A 749 -36.69 13.59 25.17
C LYS A 749 -35.39 13.44 24.39
N ASN A 750 -34.47 14.37 24.61
CA ASN A 750 -33.17 14.35 23.92
C ASN A 750 -32.30 13.20 24.42
N GLU A 751 -32.26 12.96 25.74
CA GLU A 751 -31.57 11.83 26.37
C GLU A 751 -32.17 10.49 25.88
N GLU A 752 -33.52 10.35 25.91
CA GLU A 752 -34.18 9.15 25.40
C GLU A 752 -33.84 8.89 23.95
N PHE A 753 -33.85 9.92 23.10
CA PHE A 753 -33.52 9.79 21.69
C PHE A 753 -32.05 9.37 21.49
N LEU A 754 -31.09 10.10 22.06
CA LEU A 754 -29.67 9.85 21.81
C LEU A 754 -29.11 8.60 22.51
N VAL A 755 -29.70 8.21 23.66
CA VAL A 755 -29.24 7.04 24.44
C VAL A 755 -29.90 5.74 23.97
N MET A 756 -31.19 5.78 23.62
CA MET A 756 -32.00 4.58 23.38
C MET A 756 -32.16 4.22 21.89
N SER A 757 -32.05 5.20 20.99
CA SER A 757 -32.17 4.91 19.54
C SER A 757 -30.96 4.14 19.03
N ASP A 758 -31.18 3.29 18.01
CA ASP A 758 -30.09 2.68 17.27
C ASP A 758 -29.31 3.74 16.45
N LEU A 759 -28.07 3.40 16.10
CA LEU A 759 -27.20 4.33 15.37
C LEU A 759 -27.73 4.72 14.00
N GLU A 760 -28.40 3.81 13.30
CA GLU A 760 -28.98 4.09 11.99
C GLU A 760 -30.07 5.16 12.08
N THR A 761 -30.92 5.09 13.11
CA THR A 761 -31.96 6.09 13.38
C THR A 761 -31.33 7.45 13.68
N ILE A 762 -30.29 7.51 14.51
CA ILE A 762 -29.58 8.75 14.81
C ILE A 762 -28.90 9.30 13.54
N LYS A 763 -28.25 8.46 12.77
CA LYS A 763 -27.59 8.85 11.51
C LYS A 763 -28.59 9.42 10.48
N LYS A 764 -29.71 8.75 10.28
CA LYS A 764 -30.80 9.24 9.41
C LYS A 764 -31.32 10.59 9.90
N TRP A 765 -31.48 10.75 11.22
CA TRP A 765 -31.90 12.02 11.80
C TRP A 765 -30.87 13.13 11.57
N ILE A 766 -29.57 12.87 11.72
CA ILE A 766 -28.49 13.83 11.42
C ILE A 766 -28.54 14.21 9.93
N SER A 767 -28.72 13.24 9.02
CA SER A 767 -28.75 13.44 7.57
C SER A 767 -30.04 14.09 7.06
N SER A 768 -31.14 14.04 7.83
CA SER A 768 -32.40 14.68 7.45
C SER A 768 -32.28 16.20 7.62
N GLN A 769 -32.29 16.93 6.52
CA GLN A 769 -32.40 18.40 6.49
C GLN A 769 -33.82 18.83 6.47
#